data_5e501e27bc5f3ccb64817c9ea893ce80
#
_entry.id   5e501e27bc5f3ccb64817c9ea893ce80
#
_cell.length_a   1.000
_cell.length_b   1.000
_cell.length_c   1.000
_cell.angle_alpha   90.00
_cell.angle_beta   90.00
_cell.angle_gamma   90.00
#
_symmetry.space_group_name_H-M   'P 1'
#
loop_
_entity.id
_entity.type
_entity.pdbx_description
1 polymer ?
#
loop_
_entity_poly.entity_id
_entity_poly.type
_entity_poly.pdbx_seq_one_letter_code
_entity_poly.pdbx_strand_id
1 'polypeptide(L)'
;MRLLSVRLILSLILGVTLVSACSSGYEVLVGKRSLRRDLQRRAEVLAESLEGNVEIDLEKGTVQTLQKTVRRFANRQNLMGLAVYDPQGHVVAATNELASQMEEPPSVVLQSLKNNREADVFERLRNEPVHIYVLPLHNQERQLGALAIVHDAGYIRAQSLRIWRETFLSALAHVVLIALITLLIVRWSIEGPIARTAHWMRALRTGRVPSSRIGVPDLELFRPLAREVATFAESLNTARSAAEREARLRAEGQSQWTADKLAVALRARLGNGQLFVVSNREPYIHTRQRKSVEVSVPPSGLVTAIEPVLRACDGTWLAHGSGTADRECVDQYDRLRVPPEDPRYTLRRIWLTKEQEEGYYYGFSNEGLWPLCHIAHTRPIFRASDWQQYEAVNRKFADALLQEMKDTEKPVVLVQDYHFALLPRMIKQARPEARVAIFWHIPWPNPEAFGICPWQSELVDGLLGADLIGFHIQSHCNNFLQTVDRVMESRIDWEHFSVQRLGHTTTVHPFPISVDTTVPASESSDESSYETRSAILKGLDVEALFLGIGVDRLDYTKGILERFLAVERFLEENPRYQGLFTFVQIGAPSRSHLKRYHDLEAEIEAEAGRINWRFQRDKWKPIVLLRRHHSHEEIQPYYKAADVCLITSLHDGMNLVAKEFVAARHDESGVLILSIFTGAARELHDALQVNPYDIEQTAKAIRAALEMDADEKRARMQQMRRTIREHNIYEWAGNLIAELCELRLNPQEAAGERTRIGTPAA
;
A
#
# COMPACT_ATOMS: atom_id res chain seq x y z
N MET A 1 -19.75 -30.59 -20.14
CA MET A 1 -20.10 -29.25 -20.56
C MET A 1 -21.58 -28.89 -20.41
N ARG A 2 -22.55 -29.67 -20.90
CA ARG A 2 -24.01 -29.36 -20.71
C ARG A 2 -24.45 -29.17 -19.25
N LEU A 3 -23.90 -29.93 -18.33
CA LEU A 3 -24.21 -29.81 -16.90
C LEU A 3 -23.63 -28.53 -16.24
N LEU A 4 -22.52 -28.04 -16.75
CA LEU A 4 -21.86 -26.83 -16.22
C LEU A 4 -22.59 -25.56 -16.68
N SER A 5 -23.00 -25.52 -17.97
CA SER A 5 -23.78 -24.41 -18.51
C SER A 5 -25.16 -24.30 -17.89
N VAL A 6 -25.84 -25.44 -17.67
CA VAL A 6 -27.13 -25.47 -16.95
C VAL A 6 -26.98 -24.99 -15.49
N ARG A 7 -25.94 -25.42 -14.80
CA ARG A 7 -25.68 -24.94 -13.41
C ARG A 7 -25.38 -23.45 -13.37
N LEU A 8 -24.58 -22.93 -14.31
CA LEU A 8 -24.27 -21.49 -14.41
C LEU A 8 -25.52 -20.67 -14.72
N ILE A 9 -26.36 -21.12 -15.66
CA ILE A 9 -27.64 -20.46 -15.98
C ILE A 9 -28.55 -20.46 -14.77
N LEU A 10 -28.73 -21.60 -14.11
CA LEU A 10 -29.56 -21.71 -12.91
C LEU A 10 -29.02 -20.84 -11.75
N SER A 11 -27.71 -20.81 -11.54
CA SER A 11 -27.12 -19.97 -10.49
C SER A 11 -27.27 -18.47 -10.80
N LEU A 12 -27.15 -18.08 -12.06
CA LEU A 12 -27.34 -16.68 -12.46
C LEU A 12 -28.81 -16.24 -12.32
N ILE A 13 -29.75 -17.07 -12.76
CA ILE A 13 -31.18 -16.84 -12.56
C ILE A 13 -31.51 -16.75 -11.08
N LEU A 14 -31.00 -17.68 -10.28
CA LEU A 14 -31.18 -17.67 -8.82
C LEU A 14 -30.59 -16.41 -8.18
N GLY A 15 -29.38 -16.03 -8.59
CA GLY A 15 -28.70 -14.83 -8.10
C GLY A 15 -29.48 -13.54 -8.44
N VAL A 16 -29.90 -13.40 -9.70
CA VAL A 16 -30.71 -12.24 -10.14
C VAL A 16 -32.06 -12.19 -9.41
N THR A 17 -32.71 -13.34 -9.25
CA THR A 17 -34.00 -13.44 -8.51
C THR A 17 -33.82 -13.00 -7.06
N LEU A 18 -32.74 -13.46 -6.41
CA LEU A 18 -32.41 -13.10 -5.02
C LEU A 18 -32.14 -11.58 -4.89
N VAL A 19 -31.30 -11.04 -5.76
CA VAL A 19 -30.97 -9.61 -5.76
C VAL A 19 -32.22 -8.76 -6.01
N SER A 20 -33.05 -9.13 -7.00
CA SER A 20 -34.30 -8.44 -7.30
C SER A 20 -35.28 -8.48 -6.12
N ALA A 21 -35.39 -9.63 -5.46
CA ALA A 21 -36.25 -9.77 -4.26
C ALA A 21 -35.72 -8.90 -3.09
N CYS A 22 -34.42 -8.88 -2.86
CA CYS A 22 -33.79 -8.04 -1.84
C CYS A 22 -33.95 -6.55 -2.16
N SER A 23 -33.73 -6.14 -3.40
CA SER A 23 -33.91 -4.77 -3.86
C SER A 23 -35.38 -4.31 -3.69
N SER A 24 -36.32 -5.13 -4.13
CA SER A 24 -37.76 -4.85 -3.96
C SER A 24 -38.17 -4.72 -2.48
N GLY A 25 -37.67 -5.62 -1.64
CA GLY A 25 -37.89 -5.54 -0.19
C GLY A 25 -37.29 -4.27 0.42
N TYR A 26 -36.10 -3.89 -0.03
CA TYR A 26 -35.42 -2.66 0.42
C TYR A 26 -36.24 -1.40 0.00
N GLU A 27 -36.67 -1.31 -1.26
CA GLU A 27 -37.49 -0.17 -1.76
C GLU A 27 -38.80 0.01 -0.98
N VAL A 28 -39.45 -1.10 -0.68
CA VAL A 28 -40.67 -1.07 0.14
C VAL A 28 -40.42 -0.56 1.55
N LEU A 29 -39.31 -1.03 2.15
CA LEU A 29 -38.88 -0.59 3.49
C LEU A 29 -38.51 0.89 3.51
N VAL A 30 -37.76 1.35 2.51
CA VAL A 30 -37.35 2.75 2.36
C VAL A 30 -38.58 3.62 2.10
N GLY A 31 -39.47 3.22 1.20
CA GLY A 31 -40.70 3.91 0.90
C GLY A 31 -41.59 4.07 2.15
N LYS A 32 -41.77 3.02 2.94
CA LYS A 32 -42.52 3.07 4.20
C LYS A 32 -41.88 4.01 5.23
N ARG A 33 -40.54 3.98 5.34
CA ARG A 33 -39.78 4.90 6.23
C ARG A 33 -39.92 6.35 5.76
N SER A 34 -39.81 6.58 4.47
CA SER A 34 -40.00 7.92 3.88
C SER A 34 -41.37 8.50 4.15
N LEU A 35 -42.42 7.71 3.93
CA LEU A 35 -43.82 8.13 4.20
C LEU A 35 -44.06 8.46 5.69
N ARG A 36 -43.47 7.69 6.60
CA ARG A 36 -43.55 7.98 8.02
C ARG A 36 -42.82 9.27 8.38
N ARG A 37 -41.60 9.48 7.86
CA ARG A 37 -40.83 10.72 8.11
C ARG A 37 -41.52 11.96 7.53
N ASP A 38 -42.14 11.83 6.35
CA ASP A 38 -42.87 12.92 5.75
C ASP A 38 -44.07 13.31 6.62
N LEU A 39 -44.79 12.33 7.17
CA LEU A 39 -45.92 12.57 8.07
C LEU A 39 -45.44 13.21 9.39
N GLN A 40 -44.37 12.74 9.99
CA GLN A 40 -43.76 13.33 11.19
C GLN A 40 -43.40 14.80 10.93
N ARG A 41 -42.66 15.07 9.85
CA ARG A 41 -42.23 16.43 9.49
C ARG A 41 -43.41 17.38 9.24
N ARG A 42 -44.50 16.89 8.64
CA ARG A 42 -45.74 17.69 8.45
C ARG A 42 -46.42 17.99 9.78
N ALA A 43 -46.41 17.05 10.72
CA ALA A 43 -46.97 17.25 12.05
C ALA A 43 -46.16 18.29 12.83
N GLU A 44 -44.83 18.19 12.79
CA GLU A 44 -43.90 19.13 13.41
C GLU A 44 -44.10 20.57 12.87
N VAL A 45 -44.03 20.77 11.56
CA VAL A 45 -44.23 22.08 10.93
C VAL A 45 -45.62 22.67 11.24
N LEU A 46 -46.65 21.82 11.30
CA LEU A 46 -47.98 22.26 11.66
C LEU A 46 -48.07 22.66 13.15
N ALA A 47 -47.41 21.90 14.03
CA ALA A 47 -47.36 22.20 15.45
C ALA A 47 -46.66 23.54 15.72
N GLU A 48 -45.48 23.74 15.15
CA GLU A 48 -44.73 25.01 15.24
C GLU A 48 -45.54 26.19 14.71
N SER A 49 -46.29 26.01 13.61
CA SER A 49 -47.09 27.09 13.02
C SER A 49 -48.29 27.47 13.90
N LEU A 50 -48.75 26.60 14.79
CA LEU A 50 -49.89 26.80 15.67
C LEU A 50 -49.46 27.20 17.09
N GLU A 51 -48.24 26.90 17.50
CA GLU A 51 -47.70 27.09 18.85
C GLU A 51 -48.04 28.47 19.40
N GLY A 52 -47.53 29.52 18.78
CA GLY A 52 -47.72 30.89 19.26
C GLY A 52 -49.18 31.37 19.37
N ASN A 53 -50.02 30.91 18.47
CA ASN A 53 -51.44 31.26 18.52
C ASN A 53 -52.18 30.53 19.65
N VAL A 54 -51.89 29.26 19.84
CA VAL A 54 -52.49 28.41 20.88
C VAL A 54 -52.00 28.83 22.27
N GLU A 55 -50.72 29.19 22.41
CA GLU A 55 -50.18 29.71 23.67
C GLU A 55 -50.83 31.02 24.09
N ILE A 56 -51.03 31.97 23.18
CA ILE A 56 -51.69 33.24 23.44
C ILE A 56 -53.18 33.01 23.85
N ASP A 57 -53.88 32.10 23.17
CA ASP A 57 -55.29 31.81 23.47
C ASP A 57 -55.45 31.07 24.81
N LEU A 58 -54.51 30.17 25.16
CA LEU A 58 -54.44 29.49 26.46
C LEU A 58 -54.15 30.47 27.61
N GLU A 59 -53.23 31.39 27.43
CA GLU A 59 -52.84 32.39 28.44
C GLU A 59 -54.00 33.32 28.76
N LYS A 60 -54.77 33.74 27.77
CA LYS A 60 -55.94 34.59 27.93
C LYS A 60 -57.17 33.90 28.51
N GLY A 61 -57.09 32.57 28.71
CA GLY A 61 -58.19 31.77 29.28
C GLY A 61 -59.47 31.76 28.44
N THR A 62 -59.42 32.16 27.16
CA THR A 62 -60.58 32.26 26.27
C THR A 62 -60.84 30.93 25.53
N VAL A 63 -61.42 29.95 26.22
CA VAL A 63 -61.69 28.60 25.67
C VAL A 63 -62.48 28.69 24.34
N GLN A 64 -63.41 29.67 24.17
CA GLN A 64 -64.19 29.85 22.94
C GLN A 64 -63.30 30.25 21.73
N THR A 65 -62.27 31.08 21.93
CA THR A 65 -61.33 31.48 20.86
C THR A 65 -60.39 30.29 20.50
N LEU A 66 -59.92 29.61 21.49
CA LEU A 66 -59.09 28.41 21.32
C LEU A 66 -59.84 27.32 20.54
N GLN A 67 -61.16 27.11 20.90
CA GLN A 67 -61.98 26.15 20.19
C GLN A 67 -62.25 26.56 18.73
N LYS A 68 -62.35 27.87 18.43
CA LYS A 68 -62.47 28.39 17.05
C LYS A 68 -61.13 28.17 16.29
N THR A 69 -60.03 28.44 16.90
CA THR A 69 -58.69 28.21 16.32
C THR A 69 -58.53 26.74 15.96
N VAL A 70 -58.79 25.84 16.88
CA VAL A 70 -58.71 24.39 16.68
C VAL A 70 -59.67 23.92 15.58
N ARG A 71 -60.94 24.38 15.55
CA ARG A 71 -61.95 24.02 14.52
C ARG A 71 -61.57 24.49 13.12
N ARG A 72 -60.88 25.60 12.97
CA ARG A 72 -60.41 26.13 11.66
C ARG A 72 -59.46 25.19 10.91
N PHE A 73 -58.81 24.27 11.63
CA PHE A 73 -57.87 23.32 11.06
C PHE A 73 -58.48 21.93 10.85
N ALA A 74 -59.74 21.69 11.18
CA ALA A 74 -60.42 20.40 11.13
C ALA A 74 -60.51 19.77 9.71
N ASN A 75 -60.40 20.57 8.64
CA ASN A 75 -60.62 20.11 7.26
C ASN A 75 -59.34 20.10 6.41
N ARG A 76 -58.17 19.77 6.95
CA ARG A 76 -56.95 19.63 6.18
C ARG A 76 -56.72 18.17 5.77
N GLN A 77 -56.18 17.98 4.59
CA GLN A 77 -55.90 16.66 4.00
C GLN A 77 -55.01 15.81 4.92
N ASN A 78 -55.49 14.63 5.27
CA ASN A 78 -54.84 13.66 6.19
C ASN A 78 -54.69 14.11 7.66
N LEU A 79 -55.33 15.21 8.06
CA LEU A 79 -55.38 15.63 9.46
C LEU A 79 -56.72 15.14 10.06
N MET A 80 -56.64 14.23 11.05
CA MET A 80 -57.83 13.81 11.80
C MET A 80 -58.29 14.88 12.77
N GLY A 81 -57.39 15.67 13.28
CA GLY A 81 -57.71 16.83 14.12
C GLY A 81 -56.59 17.24 15.06
N LEU A 82 -56.95 18.18 15.91
CA LEU A 82 -56.10 18.79 16.91
C LEU A 82 -56.79 18.69 18.28
N ALA A 83 -56.00 18.49 19.32
CA ALA A 83 -56.45 18.58 20.72
C ALA A 83 -55.43 19.38 21.55
N VAL A 84 -55.92 20.25 22.40
CA VAL A 84 -55.12 21.04 23.32
C VAL A 84 -55.43 20.58 24.74
N TYR A 85 -54.42 20.29 25.48
CA TYR A 85 -54.49 19.78 26.86
C TYR A 85 -53.94 20.80 27.86
N ASP A 86 -54.54 20.82 29.05
CA ASP A 86 -53.98 21.54 30.18
C ASP A 86 -52.72 20.81 30.77
N PRO A 87 -52.00 21.41 31.73
CA PRO A 87 -50.85 20.75 32.36
C PRO A 87 -51.21 19.47 33.14
N GLN A 88 -52.47 19.25 33.46
CA GLN A 88 -53.01 18.06 34.14
C GLN A 88 -53.39 16.95 33.14
N GLY A 89 -53.39 17.27 31.84
CA GLY A 89 -53.77 16.33 30.77
C GLY A 89 -55.26 16.31 30.45
N HIS A 90 -56.09 17.27 30.95
CA HIS A 90 -57.45 17.38 30.53
C HIS A 90 -57.60 18.18 29.23
N VAL A 91 -58.52 17.79 28.38
CA VAL A 91 -58.77 18.45 27.09
C VAL A 91 -59.40 19.81 27.31
N VAL A 92 -58.73 20.88 26.89
CA VAL A 92 -59.25 22.26 26.92
C VAL A 92 -60.02 22.57 25.62
N ALA A 93 -59.52 22.12 24.49
CA ALA A 93 -60.14 22.28 23.18
C ALA A 93 -59.76 21.12 22.26
N ALA A 94 -60.73 20.66 21.44
CA ALA A 94 -60.45 19.64 20.43
C ALA A 94 -61.31 19.84 19.19
N THR A 95 -60.90 19.30 18.05
CA THR A 95 -61.73 19.19 16.86
C THR A 95 -62.86 18.24 17.11
N ASN A 96 -64.05 18.48 16.48
CA ASN A 96 -65.30 17.73 16.76
C ASN A 96 -65.08 16.20 16.61
N GLU A 97 -64.31 15.77 15.67
CA GLU A 97 -64.06 14.35 15.41
C GLU A 97 -63.15 13.68 16.50
N LEU A 98 -62.29 14.47 17.14
CA LEU A 98 -61.40 13.97 18.20
C LEU A 98 -61.94 14.20 19.61
N ALA A 99 -62.86 15.08 19.82
CA ALA A 99 -63.36 15.50 21.13
C ALA A 99 -63.80 14.30 22.01
N SER A 100 -64.55 13.34 21.44
CA SER A 100 -64.93 12.12 22.13
C SER A 100 -63.91 10.98 22.18
N GLN A 101 -62.80 11.15 21.47
CA GLN A 101 -61.76 10.10 21.34
C GLN A 101 -60.51 10.40 22.15
N MET A 102 -60.37 11.63 22.61
CA MET A 102 -59.20 12.17 23.26
C MET A 102 -59.52 12.69 24.68
N GLU A 103 -60.73 12.36 25.23
CA GLU A 103 -61.10 12.67 26.63
C GLU A 103 -60.11 12.05 27.62
N GLU A 104 -59.63 10.81 27.35
CA GLU A 104 -58.53 10.23 28.04
C GLU A 104 -57.23 10.57 27.24
N PRO A 105 -56.28 11.27 27.85
CA PRO A 105 -55.05 11.67 27.14
C PRO A 105 -54.22 10.46 26.72
N PRO A 106 -53.84 10.33 25.42
CA PRO A 106 -52.94 9.30 24.98
C PRO A 106 -51.59 9.31 25.79
N SER A 107 -50.99 8.16 25.91
CA SER A 107 -49.74 8.01 26.68
C SER A 107 -48.64 8.98 26.24
N VAL A 108 -48.58 9.32 24.96
CA VAL A 108 -47.64 10.27 24.38
C VAL A 108 -47.87 11.70 24.85
N VAL A 109 -49.12 12.09 25.11
CA VAL A 109 -49.47 13.42 25.69
C VAL A 109 -48.95 13.51 27.11
N LEU A 110 -49.22 12.50 27.94
CA LEU A 110 -48.77 12.45 29.33
C LEU A 110 -47.21 12.41 29.38
N GLN A 111 -46.60 11.71 28.45
CA GLN A 111 -45.14 11.65 28.35
C GLN A 111 -44.52 13.00 27.95
N SER A 112 -45.12 13.72 27.00
CA SER A 112 -44.71 15.05 26.58
C SER A 112 -44.85 16.06 27.71
N LEU A 113 -46.01 16.09 28.40
CA LEU A 113 -46.26 16.95 29.54
C LEU A 113 -45.29 16.68 30.70
N LYS A 114 -44.99 15.42 31.01
CA LYS A 114 -44.08 15.03 32.10
C LYS A 114 -42.64 15.38 31.81
N ASN A 115 -42.19 15.13 30.58
CA ASN A 115 -40.78 15.30 30.18
C ASN A 115 -40.48 16.70 29.65
N ASN A 116 -41.52 17.50 29.41
CA ASN A 116 -41.43 18.82 28.84
C ASN A 116 -40.67 18.84 27.51
N ARG A 117 -40.96 17.87 26.64
CA ARG A 117 -40.36 17.71 25.32
C ARG A 117 -41.43 17.25 24.33
N GLU A 118 -41.19 17.61 23.08
CA GLU A 118 -41.96 17.06 21.99
C GLU A 118 -41.90 15.52 21.98
N ALA A 119 -42.98 14.89 21.60
CA ALA A 119 -43.09 13.44 21.51
C ALA A 119 -44.03 13.07 20.37
N ASP A 120 -43.68 11.99 19.67
CA ASP A 120 -44.57 11.46 18.65
C ASP A 120 -44.72 9.94 18.76
N VAL A 121 -45.85 9.43 18.29
CA VAL A 121 -46.12 7.99 18.28
C VAL A 121 -47.01 7.61 17.11
N PHE A 122 -46.75 6.44 16.53
CA PHE A 122 -47.68 5.78 15.60
C PHE A 122 -48.46 4.74 16.35
N GLU A 123 -49.77 4.99 16.56
CA GLU A 123 -50.64 4.19 17.37
C GLU A 123 -51.96 3.87 16.63
N ARG A 124 -52.85 3.11 17.24
CA ARG A 124 -54.20 2.88 16.71
C ARG A 124 -55.23 3.53 17.60
N LEU A 125 -55.98 4.45 17.02
CA LEU A 125 -57.13 5.08 17.67
C LEU A 125 -58.39 4.43 17.11
N ARG A 126 -59.22 3.73 17.94
CA ARG A 126 -60.41 2.96 17.50
C ARG A 126 -60.15 2.03 16.29
N ASN A 127 -59.01 1.40 16.23
CA ASN A 127 -58.58 0.49 15.16
C ASN A 127 -58.06 1.16 13.88
N GLU A 128 -58.07 2.49 13.78
CA GLU A 128 -57.45 3.26 12.69
C GLU A 128 -56.02 3.61 13.04
N PRO A 129 -55.06 3.43 12.12
CA PRO A 129 -53.69 3.79 12.37
C PRO A 129 -53.51 5.31 12.28
N VAL A 130 -53.04 5.92 13.36
CA VAL A 130 -52.80 7.36 13.45
C VAL A 130 -51.38 7.68 13.81
N HIS A 131 -50.92 8.87 13.48
CA HIS A 131 -49.71 9.47 13.98
C HIS A 131 -50.11 10.63 14.90
N ILE A 132 -49.70 10.56 16.15
CA ILE A 132 -49.95 11.59 17.15
C ILE A 132 -48.59 12.27 17.43
N TYR A 133 -48.54 13.56 17.14
CA TYR A 133 -47.40 14.43 17.48
C TYR A 133 -47.84 15.41 18.56
N VAL A 134 -47.08 15.55 19.58
CA VAL A 134 -47.39 16.37 20.76
C VAL A 134 -46.28 17.38 21.00
N LEU A 135 -46.64 18.65 21.01
CA LEU A 135 -45.75 19.78 21.33
C LEU A 135 -46.16 20.37 22.69
N PRO A 136 -45.29 20.40 23.70
CA PRO A 136 -45.56 21.08 24.96
C PRO A 136 -45.58 22.60 24.74
N LEU A 137 -46.56 23.28 25.33
CA LEU A 137 -46.81 24.73 25.21
C LEU A 137 -46.34 25.47 26.47
N HIS A 138 -45.70 26.64 26.27
CA HIS A 138 -45.02 27.35 27.36
C HIS A 138 -45.32 28.85 27.32
N ASN A 139 -45.26 29.48 28.47
CA ASN A 139 -45.06 30.91 28.58
C ASN A 139 -43.90 31.20 29.53
N GLN A 140 -42.82 31.70 28.99
CA GLN A 140 -41.54 31.99 29.69
C GLN A 140 -40.99 30.76 30.46
N GLU A 141 -41.35 30.53 31.71
CA GLU A 141 -40.92 29.37 32.51
C GLU A 141 -42.07 28.45 32.93
N ARG A 142 -43.36 28.79 32.59
CA ARG A 142 -44.51 28.03 33.02
C ARG A 142 -45.06 27.20 31.87
N GLN A 143 -45.22 25.90 32.09
CA GLN A 143 -45.91 25.01 31.17
C GLN A 143 -47.40 25.33 31.13
N LEU A 144 -47.93 25.69 29.97
CA LEU A 144 -49.35 26.01 29.76
C LEU A 144 -50.18 24.79 29.40
N GLY A 145 -49.57 23.75 28.85
CA GLY A 145 -50.24 22.55 28.42
C GLY A 145 -49.52 21.83 27.30
N ALA A 146 -50.25 21.16 26.43
CA ALA A 146 -49.70 20.51 25.23
C ALA A 146 -50.69 20.58 24.05
N LEU A 147 -50.14 20.74 22.85
CA LEU A 147 -50.84 20.66 21.58
C LEU A 147 -50.60 19.28 20.96
N ALA A 148 -51.65 18.49 20.79
CA ALA A 148 -51.58 17.21 20.10
C ALA A 148 -52.18 17.34 18.69
N ILE A 149 -51.42 16.90 17.72
CA ILE A 149 -51.83 16.85 16.30
C ILE A 149 -51.98 15.39 15.89
N VAL A 150 -53.13 15.03 15.41
CA VAL A 150 -53.46 13.66 15.01
C VAL A 150 -53.69 13.58 13.51
N HIS A 151 -52.79 12.85 12.86
CA HIS A 151 -52.90 12.59 11.44
C HIS A 151 -53.36 11.15 11.16
N ASP A 152 -54.17 10.98 10.12
CA ASP A 152 -54.49 9.66 9.58
C ASP A 152 -53.21 9.04 8.95
N ALA A 153 -52.78 7.91 9.50
CA ALA A 153 -51.70 7.11 8.97
C ALA A 153 -52.19 5.91 8.13
N GLY A 154 -53.48 5.75 7.92
CA GLY A 154 -54.11 4.67 7.15
C GLY A 154 -53.65 4.65 5.69
N TYR A 155 -53.47 5.81 5.11
CA TYR A 155 -52.97 5.93 3.72
C TYR A 155 -51.57 5.34 3.53
N ILE A 156 -50.74 5.33 4.56
CA ILE A 156 -49.37 4.73 4.50
C ILE A 156 -49.47 3.24 4.17
N ARG A 157 -50.47 2.54 4.75
CA ARG A 157 -50.68 1.11 4.47
C ARG A 157 -51.16 0.89 3.04
N ALA A 158 -52.15 1.69 2.58
CA ALA A 158 -52.67 1.60 1.22
C ALA A 158 -51.61 1.91 0.18
N GLN A 159 -50.78 2.94 0.42
CA GLN A 159 -49.69 3.35 -0.47
C GLN A 159 -48.54 2.38 -0.45
N SER A 160 -48.20 1.81 0.72
CA SER A 160 -47.24 0.74 0.84
C SER A 160 -47.61 -0.53 0.08
N LEU A 161 -48.89 -0.92 0.09
CA LEU A 161 -49.42 -2.04 -0.68
C LEU A 161 -49.35 -1.78 -2.18
N ARG A 162 -49.62 -0.54 -2.62
CA ARG A 162 -49.49 -0.15 -4.04
C ARG A 162 -48.04 -0.23 -4.48
N ILE A 163 -47.11 0.38 -3.72
CA ILE A 163 -45.67 0.31 -3.97
C ILE A 163 -45.22 -1.15 -4.03
N TRP A 164 -45.67 -1.96 -3.08
CA TRP A 164 -45.32 -3.39 -3.04
C TRP A 164 -45.76 -4.13 -4.30
N ARG A 165 -47.00 -3.90 -4.76
CA ARG A 165 -47.54 -4.54 -5.97
C ARG A 165 -46.81 -4.09 -7.22
N GLU A 166 -46.55 -2.80 -7.36
CA GLU A 166 -45.88 -2.23 -8.53
C GLU A 166 -44.41 -2.69 -8.59
N THR A 167 -43.69 -2.62 -7.46
CA THR A 167 -42.28 -3.06 -7.38
C THR A 167 -42.15 -4.57 -7.59
N PHE A 168 -43.08 -5.37 -7.05
CA PHE A 168 -43.10 -6.81 -7.26
C PHE A 168 -43.33 -7.20 -8.72
N LEU A 169 -44.34 -6.58 -9.38
CA LEU A 169 -44.60 -6.85 -10.79
C LEU A 169 -43.48 -6.41 -11.70
N SER A 170 -42.88 -5.25 -11.41
CA SER A 170 -41.67 -4.77 -12.12
C SER A 170 -40.50 -5.72 -11.92
N ALA A 171 -40.21 -6.14 -10.70
CA ALA A 171 -39.13 -7.08 -10.39
C ALA A 171 -39.36 -8.43 -11.10
N LEU A 172 -40.57 -8.95 -11.10
CA LEU A 172 -40.91 -10.19 -11.81
C LEU A 172 -40.68 -10.07 -13.31
N ALA A 173 -41.11 -8.93 -13.92
CA ALA A 173 -40.87 -8.67 -15.33
C ALA A 173 -39.40 -8.60 -15.67
N HIS A 174 -38.60 -7.92 -14.85
CA HIS A 174 -37.15 -7.85 -15.02
C HIS A 174 -36.47 -9.22 -14.91
N VAL A 175 -36.85 -10.04 -13.92
CA VAL A 175 -36.30 -11.41 -13.74
C VAL A 175 -36.60 -12.26 -14.97
N VAL A 176 -37.84 -12.22 -15.48
CA VAL A 176 -38.22 -12.99 -16.68
C VAL A 176 -37.47 -12.50 -17.91
N LEU A 177 -37.34 -11.19 -18.10
CA LEU A 177 -36.64 -10.60 -19.23
C LEU A 177 -35.12 -10.95 -19.19
N ILE A 178 -34.49 -10.79 -18.02
CA ILE A 178 -33.07 -11.12 -17.85
C ILE A 178 -32.84 -12.62 -18.06
N ALA A 179 -33.71 -13.48 -17.55
CA ALA A 179 -33.63 -14.93 -17.77
C ALA A 179 -33.69 -15.27 -19.26
N LEU A 180 -34.63 -14.67 -19.99
CA LEU A 180 -34.79 -14.87 -21.44
C LEU A 180 -33.57 -14.39 -22.22
N ILE A 181 -33.07 -13.17 -21.93
CA ILE A 181 -31.91 -12.58 -22.58
C ILE A 181 -30.66 -13.43 -22.27
N THR A 182 -30.48 -13.86 -21.03
CA THR A 182 -29.33 -14.68 -20.63
C THR A 182 -29.35 -16.04 -21.37
N LEU A 183 -30.52 -16.64 -21.49
CA LEU A 183 -30.67 -17.92 -22.20
C LEU A 183 -30.36 -17.79 -23.68
N LEU A 184 -30.76 -16.68 -24.31
CA LEU A 184 -30.45 -16.38 -25.71
C LEU A 184 -28.95 -16.10 -25.90
N ILE A 185 -28.34 -15.31 -25.02
CA ILE A 185 -26.89 -14.99 -25.07
C ILE A 185 -26.06 -16.27 -24.89
N VAL A 186 -26.37 -17.11 -23.90
CA VAL A 186 -25.62 -18.35 -23.65
C VAL A 186 -25.74 -19.31 -24.84
N ARG A 187 -26.95 -19.46 -25.38
CA ARG A 187 -27.20 -20.39 -26.50
C ARG A 187 -26.53 -19.94 -27.81
N TRP A 188 -26.51 -18.64 -28.10
CA TRP A 188 -26.03 -18.10 -29.37
C TRP A 188 -24.60 -17.59 -29.31
N SER A 189 -24.18 -17.04 -28.17
CA SER A 189 -22.91 -16.32 -28.03
C SER A 189 -21.79 -17.13 -27.37
N ILE A 190 -22.14 -18.18 -26.60
CA ILE A 190 -21.13 -18.92 -25.80
C ILE A 190 -20.98 -20.37 -26.26
N GLU A 191 -22.06 -21.13 -26.41
CA GLU A 191 -21.93 -22.57 -26.73
C GLU A 191 -21.36 -22.85 -28.11
N GLY A 192 -21.80 -22.10 -29.12
CA GLY A 192 -21.35 -22.29 -30.51
C GLY A 192 -19.90 -21.94 -30.73
N PRO A 193 -19.43 -20.77 -30.32
CA PRO A 193 -18.04 -20.33 -30.46
C PRO A 193 -17.05 -21.14 -29.62
N ILE A 194 -17.39 -21.47 -28.38
CA ILE A 194 -16.50 -22.29 -27.51
C ILE A 194 -16.29 -23.68 -28.09
N ALA A 195 -17.34 -24.30 -28.62
CA ALA A 195 -17.19 -25.60 -29.26
C ALA A 195 -16.27 -25.57 -30.49
N ARG A 196 -16.35 -24.48 -31.27
CA ARG A 196 -15.48 -24.29 -32.44
C ARG A 196 -14.05 -23.97 -32.07
N THR A 197 -13.83 -23.13 -31.07
CA THR A 197 -12.49 -22.78 -30.53
C THR A 197 -11.83 -24.00 -29.87
N ALA A 198 -12.59 -24.79 -29.15
CA ALA A 198 -12.07 -26.02 -28.53
C ALA A 198 -11.72 -27.11 -29.56
N HIS A 199 -12.45 -27.16 -30.69
CA HIS A 199 -12.10 -28.05 -31.80
C HIS A 199 -10.83 -27.58 -32.53
N TRP A 200 -10.68 -26.30 -32.69
CA TRP A 200 -9.51 -25.65 -33.29
C TRP A 200 -8.26 -25.79 -32.40
N MET A 201 -8.37 -25.56 -31.09
CA MET A 201 -7.27 -25.78 -30.12
C MET A 201 -6.83 -27.25 -30.06
N ARG A 202 -7.76 -28.21 -30.19
CA ARG A 202 -7.40 -29.63 -30.29
C ARG A 202 -6.63 -29.94 -31.59
N ALA A 203 -6.99 -29.33 -32.69
CA ALA A 203 -6.29 -29.49 -33.96
C ALA A 203 -4.86 -28.90 -33.95
N LEU A 204 -4.67 -27.77 -33.27
CA LEU A 204 -3.35 -27.16 -32.99
C LEU A 204 -2.49 -28.03 -32.10
N ARG A 205 -3.08 -28.61 -31.02
CA ARG A 205 -2.35 -29.49 -30.09
C ARG A 205 -1.90 -30.81 -30.71
N THR A 206 -2.61 -31.28 -31.71
CA THR A 206 -2.31 -32.55 -32.43
C THR A 206 -1.43 -32.37 -33.66
N GLY A 207 -0.95 -31.13 -33.94
CA GLY A 207 -0.02 -30.87 -35.05
C GLY A 207 -0.60 -31.09 -36.45
N ARG A 208 -1.93 -31.19 -36.59
CA ARG A 208 -2.62 -31.53 -37.86
C ARG A 208 -2.91 -30.33 -38.77
N VAL A 209 -2.53 -29.12 -38.38
CA VAL A 209 -2.70 -27.90 -39.19
C VAL A 209 -1.36 -27.17 -39.27
N PRO A 210 -0.77 -26.98 -40.49
CA PRO A 210 0.43 -26.15 -40.62
C PRO A 210 0.10 -24.69 -40.35
N SER A 211 1.01 -24.04 -39.62
CA SER A 211 0.90 -22.64 -39.16
C SER A 211 0.70 -21.57 -40.22
N SER A 212 0.80 -21.90 -41.49
CA SER A 212 0.66 -20.98 -42.64
C SER A 212 -0.77 -20.89 -43.21
N ARG A 213 -1.75 -21.63 -42.71
CA ARG A 213 -3.16 -21.56 -43.15
C ARG A 213 -4.12 -21.46 -41.97
N ILE A 214 -3.98 -20.41 -41.19
CA ILE A 214 -4.91 -20.11 -40.10
C ILE A 214 -6.03 -19.24 -40.68
N GLY A 215 -7.06 -19.89 -41.21
CA GLY A 215 -8.34 -19.24 -41.43
C GLY A 215 -9.02 -19.02 -40.09
N VAL A 216 -8.91 -17.82 -39.56
CA VAL A 216 -9.63 -17.36 -38.37
C VAL A 216 -11.14 -17.44 -38.68
N PRO A 217 -11.98 -18.11 -37.84
CA PRO A 217 -13.43 -18.08 -38.06
C PRO A 217 -13.92 -16.63 -38.03
N ASP A 218 -14.57 -16.19 -39.08
CA ASP A 218 -15.05 -14.84 -39.29
C ASP A 218 -16.31 -14.57 -38.47
N LEU A 219 -16.14 -14.35 -37.16
CA LEU A 219 -17.18 -13.91 -36.26
C LEU A 219 -16.70 -12.61 -35.60
N GLU A 220 -17.30 -11.49 -35.99
CA GLU A 220 -16.92 -10.14 -35.58
C GLU A 220 -16.78 -9.98 -34.05
N LEU A 221 -17.62 -10.66 -33.28
CA LEU A 221 -17.60 -10.61 -31.81
C LEU A 221 -16.38 -11.33 -31.17
N PHE A 222 -15.76 -12.28 -31.86
CA PHE A 222 -14.63 -13.08 -31.38
C PHE A 222 -13.30 -12.77 -32.07
N ARG A 223 -13.29 -11.79 -32.98
CA ARG A 223 -12.04 -11.30 -33.60
C ARG A 223 -10.97 -10.88 -32.60
N PRO A 224 -11.31 -10.18 -31.47
CA PRO A 224 -10.30 -9.87 -30.43
C PRO A 224 -9.77 -11.15 -29.77
N LEU A 225 -10.65 -12.07 -29.38
CA LEU A 225 -10.25 -13.33 -28.75
C LEU A 225 -9.47 -14.23 -29.71
N ALA A 226 -9.84 -14.29 -30.98
CA ALA A 226 -9.14 -15.06 -31.98
C ALA A 226 -7.77 -14.46 -32.34
N ARG A 227 -7.65 -13.12 -32.32
CA ARG A 227 -6.35 -12.41 -32.40
C ARG A 227 -5.52 -12.68 -31.17
N GLU A 228 -6.08 -12.54 -29.96
CA GLU A 228 -5.40 -12.83 -28.70
C GLU A 228 -4.92 -14.29 -28.62
N VAL A 229 -5.76 -15.25 -29.03
CA VAL A 229 -5.37 -16.66 -29.06
C VAL A 229 -4.31 -16.93 -30.13
N ALA A 230 -4.36 -16.24 -31.26
CA ALA A 230 -3.30 -16.33 -32.30
C ALA A 230 -2.01 -15.67 -31.81
N THR A 231 -2.09 -14.49 -31.21
CA THR A 231 -0.94 -13.80 -30.57
C THR A 231 -0.41 -14.60 -29.38
N PHE A 232 -1.28 -15.22 -28.60
CA PHE A 232 -0.90 -16.11 -27.51
C PHE A 232 -0.24 -17.41 -28.02
N ALA A 233 -0.73 -17.99 -29.12
CA ALA A 233 -0.11 -19.15 -29.76
C ALA A 233 1.26 -18.80 -30.37
N GLU A 234 1.40 -17.61 -30.95
CA GLU A 234 2.65 -17.07 -31.45
C GLU A 234 3.61 -16.70 -30.31
N SER A 235 3.09 -16.09 -29.25
CA SER A 235 3.80 -15.81 -28.00
C SER A 235 4.22 -17.10 -27.28
N LEU A 236 3.36 -18.12 -27.21
CA LEU A 236 3.72 -19.44 -26.69
C LEU A 236 4.78 -20.15 -27.52
N ASN A 237 4.74 -20.02 -28.83
CA ASN A 237 5.74 -20.61 -29.72
C ASN A 237 7.08 -19.81 -29.60
N THR A 238 7.00 -18.51 -29.47
CA THR A 238 8.15 -17.63 -29.21
C THR A 238 8.69 -17.87 -27.81
N ALA A 239 7.81 -17.98 -26.80
CA ALA A 239 8.18 -18.31 -25.43
C ALA A 239 8.76 -19.73 -25.31
N ARG A 240 8.22 -20.70 -26.06
CA ARG A 240 8.75 -22.07 -26.09
C ARG A 240 10.11 -22.14 -26.78
N SER A 241 10.30 -21.44 -27.89
CA SER A 241 11.61 -21.36 -28.55
C SER A 241 12.61 -20.48 -27.77
N ALA A 242 12.13 -19.50 -27.00
CA ALA A 242 12.95 -18.75 -26.04
C ALA A 242 13.28 -19.63 -24.82
N ALA A 243 12.32 -20.37 -24.28
CA ALA A 243 12.54 -21.31 -23.18
C ALA A 243 13.42 -22.51 -23.57
N GLU A 244 13.30 -23.00 -24.80
CA GLU A 244 14.22 -24.04 -25.34
C GLU A 244 15.63 -23.49 -25.58
N ARG A 245 15.76 -22.23 -26.03
CA ARG A 245 17.04 -21.52 -26.12
C ARG A 245 17.62 -21.23 -24.73
N GLU A 246 16.79 -20.79 -23.82
CA GLU A 246 17.15 -20.51 -22.44
C GLU A 246 17.47 -21.81 -21.66
N ALA A 247 16.74 -22.90 -21.91
CA ALA A 247 17.08 -24.22 -21.36
C ALA A 247 18.42 -24.76 -21.92
N ARG A 248 18.74 -24.50 -23.17
CA ARG A 248 20.08 -24.80 -23.72
C ARG A 248 21.17 -23.91 -23.09
N LEU A 249 20.91 -22.60 -22.95
CA LEU A 249 21.83 -21.69 -22.27
C LEU A 249 22.00 -22.00 -20.79
N ARG A 250 20.93 -22.48 -20.12
CA ARG A 250 20.99 -22.98 -18.72
C ARG A 250 21.79 -24.28 -18.62
N ALA A 251 21.64 -25.20 -19.58
CA ALA A 251 22.42 -26.44 -19.63
C ALA A 251 23.92 -26.18 -19.88
N GLU A 252 24.26 -25.06 -20.54
CA GLU A 252 25.62 -24.67 -20.85
C GLU A 252 26.25 -23.76 -19.77
N GLY A 253 25.57 -23.54 -18.63
CA GLY A 253 26.05 -22.70 -17.51
C GLY A 253 26.20 -21.21 -17.82
N GLN A 254 25.62 -20.73 -18.94
CA GLN A 254 25.79 -19.35 -19.43
C GLN A 254 24.63 -18.40 -19.09
N SER A 255 23.59 -18.84 -18.37
CA SER A 255 22.36 -18.04 -18.22
C SER A 255 22.34 -17.07 -17.04
N GLN A 256 23.24 -17.22 -16.07
CA GLN A 256 23.25 -16.34 -14.89
C GLN A 256 23.76 -14.94 -15.26
N TRP A 257 23.04 -13.89 -14.82
CA TRP A 257 23.53 -12.52 -14.92
C TRP A 257 24.77 -12.32 -14.05
N THR A 258 25.80 -11.71 -14.65
CA THR A 258 27.07 -11.37 -14.00
C THR A 258 27.40 -9.91 -14.28
N ALA A 259 28.37 -9.35 -13.57
CA ALA A 259 28.87 -8.00 -13.80
C ALA A 259 29.31 -7.79 -15.26
N ASP A 260 30.00 -8.77 -15.85
CA ASP A 260 30.45 -8.70 -17.25
C ASP A 260 29.29 -8.69 -18.25
N LYS A 261 28.29 -9.54 -18.06
CA LYS A 261 27.07 -9.53 -18.91
C LYS A 261 26.32 -8.23 -18.77
N LEU A 262 26.19 -7.70 -17.56
CA LEU A 262 25.60 -6.38 -17.33
C LEU A 262 26.38 -5.30 -18.10
N ALA A 263 27.72 -5.30 -18.01
CA ALA A 263 28.57 -4.35 -18.72
C ALA A 263 28.35 -4.37 -20.24
N VAL A 264 28.31 -5.56 -20.83
CA VAL A 264 28.05 -5.72 -22.27
C VAL A 264 26.65 -5.23 -22.64
N ALA A 265 25.61 -5.61 -21.86
CA ALA A 265 24.24 -5.20 -22.10
C ALA A 265 24.05 -3.68 -21.99
N LEU A 266 24.66 -3.05 -20.98
CA LEU A 266 24.59 -1.61 -20.77
C LEU A 266 25.28 -0.83 -21.91
N ARG A 267 26.47 -1.21 -22.31
CA ARG A 267 27.17 -0.57 -23.44
C ARG A 267 26.37 -0.65 -24.74
N ALA A 268 25.76 -1.79 -24.99
CA ALA A 268 24.92 -1.97 -26.18
C ALA A 268 23.67 -1.06 -26.16
N ARG A 269 23.08 -0.80 -24.99
CA ARG A 269 21.83 -0.03 -24.84
C ARG A 269 22.06 1.46 -24.67
N LEU A 270 23.08 1.84 -23.93
CA LEU A 270 23.44 3.25 -23.75
C LEU A 270 24.02 3.84 -25.04
N GLY A 271 24.71 3.03 -25.88
CA GLY A 271 25.41 3.52 -27.06
C GLY A 271 26.38 4.64 -26.71
N ASN A 272 26.15 5.86 -27.22
CA ASN A 272 26.89 7.07 -26.86
C ASN A 272 26.30 7.83 -25.65
N GLY A 273 25.25 7.30 -25.00
CA GLY A 273 24.64 7.91 -23.82
C GLY A 273 25.50 7.68 -22.58
N GLN A 274 25.43 8.63 -21.66
CA GLN A 274 26.10 8.55 -20.37
C GLN A 274 25.10 8.34 -19.26
N LEU A 275 25.43 7.46 -18.31
CA LEU A 275 24.60 7.18 -17.12
C LEU A 275 25.01 8.08 -15.95
N PHE A 276 24.03 8.74 -15.37
CA PHE A 276 24.13 9.51 -14.15
C PHE A 276 23.26 8.87 -13.07
N VAL A 277 23.84 8.65 -11.90
CA VAL A 277 23.10 8.18 -10.73
C VAL A 277 23.08 9.25 -9.67
N VAL A 278 21.93 9.44 -9.03
CA VAL A 278 21.78 10.39 -7.93
C VAL A 278 21.26 9.64 -6.70
N SER A 279 21.99 9.72 -5.59
CA SER A 279 21.54 9.19 -4.30
C SER A 279 21.95 10.10 -3.15
N ASN A 280 21.26 9.97 -2.00
CA ASN A 280 21.66 10.73 -0.82
C ASN A 280 22.99 10.22 -0.25
N ARG A 281 23.18 8.90 -0.22
CA ARG A 281 24.39 8.27 0.36
C ARG A 281 25.45 8.07 -0.71
N GLU A 282 26.69 8.45 -0.37
CA GLU A 282 27.86 8.22 -1.20
C GLU A 282 28.40 6.79 -1.06
N PRO A 283 29.07 6.25 -2.10
CA PRO A 283 29.65 4.91 -2.07
C PRO A 283 30.96 4.82 -1.24
N TYR A 284 31.70 5.90 -1.12
CA TYR A 284 32.99 5.98 -0.41
C TYR A 284 32.99 7.18 0.50
N ILE A 285 33.27 6.98 1.79
CA ILE A 285 33.37 8.02 2.81
C ILE A 285 34.82 8.16 3.22
N HIS A 286 35.35 9.36 3.18
CA HIS A 286 36.74 9.66 3.62
C HIS A 286 36.69 10.34 4.98
N THR A 287 37.24 9.67 5.96
CA THR A 287 37.27 10.14 7.34
C THR A 287 38.70 10.44 7.78
N ARG A 288 38.88 11.58 8.42
CA ARG A 288 40.20 11.94 8.96
C ARG A 288 40.43 11.22 10.28
N GLN A 289 41.46 10.37 10.29
CA GLN A 289 41.97 9.72 11.50
C GLN A 289 43.38 10.24 11.81
N ARG A 290 43.50 11.08 12.81
CA ARG A 290 44.78 11.70 13.24
C ARG A 290 45.53 12.34 12.06
N LYS A 291 46.47 11.60 11.43
CA LYS A 291 47.34 12.06 10.32
C LYS A 291 47.01 11.39 8.98
N SER A 292 46.14 10.41 8.93
CA SER A 292 45.74 9.66 7.73
C SER A 292 44.27 9.92 7.36
N VAL A 293 43.96 9.72 6.10
CA VAL A 293 42.59 9.65 5.61
C VAL A 293 42.25 8.19 5.45
N GLU A 294 41.23 7.74 6.13
CA GLU A 294 40.66 6.39 6.00
C GLU A 294 39.49 6.42 5.04
N VAL A 295 39.42 5.45 4.13
CA VAL A 295 38.32 5.25 3.21
C VAL A 295 37.47 4.11 3.71
N SER A 296 36.19 4.36 3.90
CA SER A 296 35.20 3.34 4.28
C SER A 296 34.09 3.25 3.26
N VAL A 297 33.63 2.03 3.00
CA VAL A 297 32.43 1.77 2.21
C VAL A 297 31.24 1.64 3.17
N PRO A 298 30.27 2.55 3.10
CA PRO A 298 29.12 2.47 4.00
C PRO A 298 28.29 1.22 3.70
N PRO A 299 27.78 0.51 4.72
CA PRO A 299 26.94 -0.64 4.50
C PRO A 299 25.60 -0.17 3.92
N SER A 300 25.41 -0.46 2.67
CA SER A 300 24.20 -0.06 1.97
C SER A 300 23.92 -1.01 0.82
N GLY A 301 22.79 -1.70 0.87
CA GLY A 301 22.34 -2.51 -0.26
C GLY A 301 22.23 -1.69 -1.55
N LEU A 302 21.99 -0.38 -1.44
CA LEU A 302 21.98 0.54 -2.58
C LEU A 302 23.36 0.64 -3.23
N VAL A 303 24.42 0.81 -2.44
CA VAL A 303 25.79 0.91 -2.96
C VAL A 303 26.18 -0.38 -3.65
N THR A 304 25.94 -1.52 -3.00
CA THR A 304 26.21 -2.85 -3.57
C THR A 304 25.44 -3.09 -4.88
N ALA A 305 24.23 -2.53 -5.00
CA ALA A 305 23.39 -2.67 -6.18
C ALA A 305 23.85 -1.81 -7.37
N ILE A 306 24.24 -0.57 -7.10
CA ILE A 306 24.47 0.46 -8.15
C ILE A 306 25.94 0.50 -8.60
N GLU A 307 26.87 0.23 -7.71
CA GLU A 307 28.30 0.34 -8.02
C GLU A 307 28.73 -0.54 -9.21
N PRO A 308 28.32 -1.83 -9.31
CA PRO A 308 28.64 -2.63 -10.48
C PRO A 308 28.17 -2.04 -11.80
N VAL A 309 27.01 -1.35 -11.77
CA VAL A 309 26.46 -0.67 -12.95
C VAL A 309 27.37 0.46 -13.41
N LEU A 310 27.78 1.33 -12.47
CA LEU A 310 28.64 2.47 -12.78
C LEU A 310 30.05 2.05 -13.20
N ARG A 311 30.60 1.01 -12.57
CA ARG A 311 31.87 0.41 -12.99
C ARG A 311 31.80 -0.10 -14.42
N ALA A 312 30.66 -0.63 -14.84
CA ALA A 312 30.46 -1.21 -16.17
C ALA A 312 30.40 -0.18 -17.30
N CYS A 313 29.92 1.04 -17.04
CA CYS A 313 29.66 2.05 -18.06
C CYS A 313 30.41 3.37 -17.88
N ASP A 314 31.36 3.46 -16.93
CA ASP A 314 32.08 4.69 -16.60
C ASP A 314 31.15 5.90 -16.34
N GLY A 315 30.09 5.67 -15.56
CA GLY A 315 29.09 6.67 -15.28
C GLY A 315 29.52 7.72 -14.25
N THR A 316 28.58 8.60 -13.90
CA THR A 316 28.79 9.60 -12.86
C THR A 316 27.79 9.39 -11.71
N TRP A 317 28.28 9.32 -10.48
CA TRP A 317 27.46 9.22 -9.28
C TRP A 317 27.47 10.53 -8.50
N LEU A 318 26.30 11.15 -8.35
CA LEU A 318 26.14 12.36 -7.53
C LEU A 318 25.61 11.96 -6.16
N ALA A 319 26.30 12.37 -5.10
CA ALA A 319 25.92 12.05 -3.73
C ALA A 319 26.34 13.13 -2.74
N HIS A 320 25.71 13.13 -1.54
CA HIS A 320 26.11 14.01 -0.45
C HIS A 320 27.42 13.54 0.16
N GLY A 321 28.42 14.41 0.22
CA GLY A 321 29.69 14.17 0.91
C GLY A 321 29.51 14.39 2.42
N SER A 322 29.63 13.30 3.19
CA SER A 322 29.36 13.29 4.64
C SER A 322 30.62 13.06 5.48
N GLY A 323 31.73 12.63 4.86
CA GLY A 323 32.99 12.35 5.55
C GLY A 323 33.79 13.58 5.91
N THR A 324 34.48 13.53 7.03
CA THR A 324 35.25 14.66 7.57
C THR A 324 36.45 15.08 6.69
N ALA A 325 36.93 14.18 5.81
CA ALA A 325 38.01 14.44 4.86
C ALA A 325 37.52 14.48 3.40
N ASP A 326 36.23 14.34 3.12
CA ASP A 326 35.72 14.28 1.76
C ASP A 326 36.07 15.49 0.91
N ARG A 327 36.04 16.69 1.51
CA ARG A 327 36.40 17.95 0.81
C ARG A 327 37.85 18.03 0.37
N GLU A 328 38.73 17.28 1.03
CA GLU A 328 40.15 17.27 0.75
C GLU A 328 40.50 16.28 -0.35
N CYS A 329 39.61 15.35 -0.66
CA CYS A 329 39.83 14.25 -1.60
C CYS A 329 39.24 14.52 -3.00
N VAL A 330 38.60 15.67 -3.22
CA VAL A 330 37.96 16.04 -4.50
C VAL A 330 38.79 17.07 -5.25
N ASP A 331 38.56 17.13 -6.58
CA ASP A 331 39.13 18.17 -7.45
C ASP A 331 38.37 19.51 -7.30
N GLN A 332 38.77 20.52 -8.09
CA GLN A 332 38.14 21.84 -8.11
C GLN A 332 36.66 21.84 -8.56
N TYR A 333 36.16 20.73 -9.11
CA TYR A 333 34.76 20.52 -9.51
C TYR A 333 34.02 19.59 -8.55
N ASP A 334 34.59 19.33 -7.36
CA ASP A 334 34.09 18.39 -6.35
C ASP A 334 33.95 16.94 -6.85
N ARG A 335 34.79 16.53 -7.78
CA ARG A 335 34.80 15.18 -8.38
C ARG A 335 35.97 14.35 -7.85
N LEU A 336 35.73 13.04 -7.79
CA LEU A 336 36.73 12.04 -7.43
C LEU A 336 36.55 10.81 -8.32
N ARG A 337 37.62 10.23 -8.79
CA ARG A 337 37.59 8.93 -9.50
C ARG A 337 37.62 7.80 -8.47
N VAL A 338 36.67 6.89 -8.57
CA VAL A 338 36.48 5.78 -7.63
C VAL A 338 36.25 4.45 -8.39
N PRO A 339 36.51 3.26 -7.74
CA PRO A 339 37.09 3.05 -6.41
C PRO A 339 38.52 3.56 -6.31
N PRO A 340 39.06 3.79 -5.09
CA PRO A 340 40.44 4.29 -4.93
C PRO A 340 41.52 3.36 -5.53
N GLU A 341 41.28 2.04 -5.44
CA GLU A 341 42.25 1.03 -5.92
C GLU A 341 42.18 0.79 -7.43
N ASP A 342 40.98 0.96 -8.05
CA ASP A 342 40.72 0.73 -9.47
C ASP A 342 39.71 1.73 -10.00
N PRO A 343 40.11 2.98 -10.30
CA PRO A 343 39.20 4.06 -10.69
C PRO A 343 38.41 3.76 -11.97
N ARG A 344 37.10 3.52 -11.85
CA ARG A 344 36.23 3.09 -12.96
C ARG A 344 35.13 4.09 -13.29
N TYR A 345 34.73 4.95 -12.33
CA TYR A 345 33.65 5.90 -12.55
C TYR A 345 33.87 7.19 -11.74
N THR A 346 33.09 8.21 -11.99
CA THR A 346 33.22 9.51 -11.32
C THR A 346 32.22 9.62 -10.18
N LEU A 347 32.71 9.98 -8.97
CA LEU A 347 31.88 10.41 -7.85
C LEU A 347 31.92 11.95 -7.80
N ARG A 348 30.74 12.58 -7.95
CA ARG A 348 30.51 14.01 -7.76
C ARG A 348 29.89 14.25 -6.40
N ARG A 349 30.55 14.97 -5.52
CA ARG A 349 30.06 15.26 -4.17
C ARG A 349 29.28 16.56 -4.12
N ILE A 350 28.23 16.58 -3.32
CA ILE A 350 27.37 17.73 -3.08
C ILE A 350 27.42 18.03 -1.59
N TRP A 351 27.71 19.29 -1.27
CA TRP A 351 27.91 19.73 0.10
C TRP A 351 26.62 20.33 0.66
N LEU A 352 26.08 19.75 1.71
CA LEU A 352 24.95 20.30 2.45
C LEU A 352 25.44 21.11 3.65
N THR A 353 24.70 22.15 4.00
CA THR A 353 24.85 22.80 5.30
C THR A 353 24.20 21.94 6.37
N LYS A 354 24.56 22.14 7.63
CA LYS A 354 23.95 21.43 8.75
C LYS A 354 22.43 21.64 8.78
N GLU A 355 21.96 22.85 8.53
CA GLU A 355 20.55 23.19 8.45
C GLU A 355 19.83 22.43 7.30
N GLN A 356 20.48 22.34 6.12
CA GLN A 356 19.96 21.54 5.01
C GLN A 356 19.87 20.08 5.38
N GLU A 357 20.89 19.50 6.00
CA GLU A 357 20.88 18.11 6.41
C GLU A 357 19.81 17.85 7.48
N GLU A 358 19.69 18.72 8.48
CA GLU A 358 18.67 18.61 9.54
C GLU A 358 17.25 18.66 8.96
N GLY A 359 16.93 19.64 8.11
CA GLY A 359 15.58 19.79 7.55
C GLY A 359 15.26 18.75 6.48
N TYR A 360 16.17 18.56 5.50
CA TYR A 360 15.95 17.65 4.38
C TYR A 360 16.00 16.18 4.78
N TYR A 361 17.11 15.75 5.40
CA TYR A 361 17.34 14.32 5.69
C TYR A 361 16.64 13.90 6.97
N TYR A 362 16.94 14.55 8.11
CA TYR A 362 16.36 14.14 9.38
C TYR A 362 14.89 14.52 9.50
N GLY A 363 14.52 15.75 9.15
CA GLY A 363 13.16 16.27 9.25
C GLY A 363 12.24 15.66 8.22
N PHE A 364 12.21 16.22 7.01
CA PHE A 364 11.21 15.84 6.01
C PHE A 364 11.31 14.40 5.57
N SER A 365 12.51 13.89 5.29
CA SER A 365 12.68 12.51 4.82
C SER A 365 12.42 11.50 5.95
N ASN A 366 13.00 11.66 7.13
CA ASN A 366 13.05 10.60 8.14
C ASN A 366 12.07 10.76 9.31
N GLU A 367 11.63 11.97 9.65
CA GLU A 367 10.50 12.18 10.56
C GLU A 367 9.16 12.30 9.81
N GLY A 368 9.16 12.66 8.51
CA GLY A 368 7.98 12.79 7.68
C GLY A 368 7.70 11.57 6.81
N LEU A 369 8.43 11.42 5.69
CA LEU A 369 8.14 10.40 4.67
C LEU A 369 8.39 8.97 5.15
N TRP A 370 9.45 8.72 5.91
CA TRP A 370 9.79 7.39 6.39
C TRP A 370 8.66 6.73 7.21
N PRO A 371 8.14 7.34 8.29
CA PRO A 371 7.02 6.75 9.03
C PRO A 371 5.73 6.73 8.24
N LEU A 372 5.47 7.73 7.37
CA LEU A 372 4.30 7.77 6.50
C LEU A 372 4.25 6.56 5.57
N CYS A 373 5.35 6.27 4.88
CA CYS A 373 5.41 5.21 3.88
C CYS A 373 5.44 3.81 4.48
N HIS A 374 6.02 3.64 5.68
CA HIS A 374 6.10 2.33 6.32
C HIS A 374 4.85 1.95 7.12
N ILE A 375 3.91 2.86 7.36
CA ILE A 375 2.66 2.60 8.12
C ILE A 375 2.91 1.88 9.46
N ALA A 376 4.07 2.11 10.08
CA ALA A 376 4.47 1.44 11.32
C ALA A 376 3.82 2.08 12.58
N HIS A 377 2.65 2.70 12.43
CA HIS A 377 1.87 3.39 13.48
C HIS A 377 2.65 4.49 14.24
N THR A 378 3.76 4.94 13.66
CA THR A 378 4.50 6.11 14.12
C THR A 378 3.97 7.34 13.41
N ARG A 379 3.54 8.34 14.19
CA ARG A 379 2.97 9.57 13.62
C ARG A 379 4.03 10.34 12.82
N PRO A 380 3.82 10.59 11.53
CA PRO A 380 4.69 11.45 10.72
C PRO A 380 4.71 12.88 11.26
N ILE A 381 5.86 13.53 11.17
CA ILE A 381 6.03 14.93 11.55
C ILE A 381 6.37 15.74 10.30
N PHE A 382 5.54 16.73 9.99
CA PHE A 382 5.74 17.60 8.85
C PHE A 382 5.87 19.07 9.33
N ARG A 383 6.99 19.73 8.96
CA ARG A 383 7.25 21.12 9.25
C ARG A 383 7.54 21.87 7.94
N ALA A 384 7.02 23.07 7.79
CA ALA A 384 7.26 23.88 6.59
C ALA A 384 8.75 24.23 6.40
N SER A 385 9.49 24.43 7.48
CA SER A 385 10.95 24.62 7.44
C SER A 385 11.68 23.42 6.84
N ASP A 386 11.28 22.21 7.20
CA ASP A 386 11.91 20.98 6.70
C ASP A 386 11.58 20.76 5.22
N TRP A 387 10.35 21.09 4.82
CA TRP A 387 9.94 21.09 3.41
C TRP A 387 10.78 22.06 2.58
N GLN A 388 11.00 23.28 3.05
CA GLN A 388 11.83 24.27 2.36
C GLN A 388 13.26 23.76 2.16
N GLN A 389 13.84 23.07 3.15
CA GLN A 389 15.16 22.46 2.99
C GLN A 389 15.12 21.28 2.02
N TYR A 390 14.05 20.48 2.02
CA TYR A 390 13.86 19.39 1.06
C TYR A 390 13.82 19.92 -0.38
N GLU A 391 13.08 20.99 -0.65
CA GLU A 391 13.06 21.66 -1.96
C GLU A 391 14.44 22.23 -2.33
N ALA A 392 15.09 22.92 -1.41
CA ALA A 392 16.39 23.55 -1.63
C ALA A 392 17.47 22.51 -1.95
N VAL A 393 17.47 21.36 -1.25
CA VAL A 393 18.42 20.29 -1.50
C VAL A 393 18.14 19.59 -2.83
N ASN A 394 16.87 19.28 -3.15
CA ASN A 394 16.51 18.74 -4.46
C ASN A 394 16.96 19.67 -5.59
N ARG A 395 16.77 21.00 -5.44
CA ARG A 395 17.25 22.01 -6.39
C ARG A 395 18.76 21.97 -6.53
N LYS A 396 19.49 21.93 -5.42
CA LYS A 396 20.95 21.86 -5.40
C LYS A 396 21.50 20.64 -6.15
N PHE A 397 20.85 19.47 -5.97
CA PHE A 397 21.22 18.26 -6.71
C PHE A 397 20.83 18.38 -8.19
N ALA A 398 19.70 18.99 -8.52
CA ALA A 398 19.32 19.25 -9.90
C ALA A 398 20.35 20.14 -10.61
N ASP A 399 20.76 21.24 -10.00
CA ASP A 399 21.72 22.19 -10.57
C ASP A 399 23.09 21.52 -10.81
N ALA A 400 23.56 20.72 -9.83
CA ALA A 400 24.81 19.98 -9.96
C ALA A 400 24.74 18.92 -11.06
N LEU A 401 23.63 18.19 -11.15
CA LEU A 401 23.41 17.18 -12.19
C LEU A 401 23.31 17.81 -13.58
N LEU A 402 22.57 18.91 -13.72
CA LEU A 402 22.47 19.65 -14.99
C LEU A 402 23.82 20.17 -15.46
N GLN A 403 24.68 20.57 -14.54
CA GLN A 403 26.06 20.95 -14.84
C GLN A 403 26.87 19.75 -15.37
N GLU A 404 26.76 18.57 -14.74
CA GLU A 404 27.43 17.35 -15.20
C GLU A 404 26.93 16.86 -16.56
N MET A 405 25.63 17.04 -16.86
CA MET A 405 25.01 16.61 -18.11
C MET A 405 25.17 17.63 -19.26
N LYS A 406 25.81 18.78 -19.03
CA LYS A 406 25.80 19.91 -19.99
C LYS A 406 26.20 19.51 -21.41
N ASP A 407 27.25 18.70 -21.52
CA ASP A 407 27.85 18.28 -22.80
C ASP A 407 27.38 16.89 -23.26
N THR A 408 26.40 16.28 -22.57
CA THR A 408 25.88 14.96 -22.90
C THR A 408 24.63 15.09 -23.78
N GLU A 409 24.64 14.51 -24.98
CA GLU A 409 23.51 14.59 -25.93
C GLU A 409 22.31 13.76 -25.47
N LYS A 410 22.55 12.59 -24.90
CA LYS A 410 21.51 11.62 -24.46
C LYS A 410 21.74 11.18 -23.04
N PRO A 411 21.49 12.04 -22.04
CA PRO A 411 21.71 11.69 -20.66
C PRO A 411 20.65 10.68 -20.18
N VAL A 412 21.12 9.65 -19.49
CA VAL A 412 20.30 8.66 -18.81
C VAL A 412 20.50 8.86 -17.30
N VAL A 413 19.43 9.18 -16.59
CA VAL A 413 19.49 9.53 -15.18
C VAL A 413 18.71 8.52 -14.35
N LEU A 414 19.36 7.96 -13.34
CA LEU A 414 18.75 7.05 -12.38
C LEU A 414 18.78 7.69 -10.98
N VAL A 415 17.63 8.23 -10.56
CA VAL A 415 17.45 8.82 -9.24
C VAL A 415 17.11 7.74 -8.24
N GLN A 416 17.69 7.82 -7.04
CA GLN A 416 17.52 6.81 -6.00
C GLN A 416 16.77 7.39 -4.80
N ASP A 417 15.64 6.76 -4.51
CA ASP A 417 14.92 6.81 -3.25
C ASP A 417 14.14 8.12 -2.95
N TYR A 418 13.35 8.08 -1.89
CA TYR A 418 12.39 9.09 -1.44
C TYR A 418 12.99 10.46 -1.08
N HIS A 419 14.28 10.54 -1.02
CA HIS A 419 15.00 11.79 -0.78
C HIS A 419 14.88 12.78 -1.93
N PHE A 420 14.55 12.32 -3.13
CA PHE A 420 14.62 13.08 -4.38
C PHE A 420 13.31 13.04 -5.18
N ALA A 421 12.16 13.08 -4.51
CA ALA A 421 10.87 13.02 -5.20
C ALA A 421 10.64 14.20 -6.16
N LEU A 422 11.26 15.35 -5.92
CA LEU A 422 11.10 16.54 -6.77
C LEU A 422 12.10 16.59 -7.95
N LEU A 423 13.19 15.85 -7.84
CA LEU A 423 14.30 15.91 -8.78
C LEU A 423 13.93 15.53 -10.21
N PRO A 424 13.11 14.48 -10.49
CA PRO A 424 12.76 14.11 -11.85
C PRO A 424 12.09 15.23 -12.62
N ARG A 425 11.14 15.95 -12.00
CA ARG A 425 10.47 17.09 -12.63
C ARG A 425 11.43 18.22 -12.93
N MET A 426 12.35 18.53 -11.99
CA MET A 426 13.35 19.60 -12.18
C MET A 426 14.29 19.29 -13.34
N ILE A 427 14.69 18.00 -13.49
CA ILE A 427 15.52 17.56 -14.61
C ILE A 427 14.77 17.71 -15.95
N LYS A 428 13.55 17.19 -16.03
CA LYS A 428 12.77 17.20 -17.28
C LYS A 428 12.39 18.60 -17.73
N GLN A 429 12.17 19.54 -16.81
CA GLN A 429 11.94 20.93 -17.16
C GLN A 429 13.17 21.59 -17.83
N ALA A 430 14.37 21.24 -17.38
CA ALA A 430 15.61 21.80 -17.94
C ALA A 430 16.12 21.03 -19.16
N ARG A 431 15.95 19.71 -19.17
CA ARG A 431 16.44 18.76 -20.20
C ARG A 431 15.33 17.77 -20.56
N PRO A 432 14.32 18.17 -21.37
CA PRO A 432 13.20 17.31 -21.76
C PRO A 432 13.61 16.02 -22.46
N GLU A 433 14.75 16.02 -23.18
CA GLU A 433 15.30 14.87 -23.88
C GLU A 433 16.02 13.86 -22.97
N ALA A 434 16.30 14.23 -21.71
CA ALA A 434 16.92 13.29 -20.77
C ALA A 434 15.96 12.13 -20.44
N ARG A 435 16.51 10.92 -20.39
CA ARG A 435 15.77 9.75 -19.88
C ARG A 435 15.93 9.68 -18.36
N VAL A 436 14.85 9.81 -17.63
CA VAL A 436 14.87 9.90 -16.17
C VAL A 436 14.07 8.76 -15.56
N ALA A 437 14.73 7.93 -14.77
CA ALA A 437 14.06 7.00 -13.88
C ALA A 437 14.26 7.41 -12.43
N ILE A 438 13.26 7.14 -11.60
CA ILE A 438 13.39 7.14 -10.15
C ILE A 438 13.03 5.78 -9.59
N PHE A 439 13.89 5.24 -8.73
CA PHE A 439 13.63 4.02 -8.00
C PHE A 439 13.34 4.32 -6.54
N TRP A 440 12.12 3.97 -6.09
CA TRP A 440 11.63 4.24 -4.74
C TRP A 440 11.81 2.99 -3.87
N HIS A 441 12.76 3.03 -2.93
CA HIS A 441 13.17 1.85 -2.16
C HIS A 441 12.28 1.53 -0.96
N ILE A 442 11.50 2.46 -0.49
CA ILE A 442 10.58 2.23 0.64
C ILE A 442 9.19 1.85 0.16
N PRO A 443 8.31 1.32 1.00
CA PRO A 443 6.94 1.05 0.59
C PRO A 443 6.23 2.32 0.10
N TRP A 444 5.27 2.17 -0.83
CA TRP A 444 4.31 3.22 -1.10
C TRP A 444 2.98 2.86 -0.43
N PRO A 445 2.47 3.70 0.49
CA PRO A 445 1.27 3.41 1.24
C PRO A 445 0.01 3.60 0.38
N ASN A 446 -1.16 3.24 0.91
CA ASN A 446 -2.42 3.55 0.27
C ASN A 446 -2.68 5.07 0.21
N PRO A 447 -3.59 5.54 -0.67
CA PRO A 447 -3.85 6.98 -0.86
C PRO A 447 -4.32 7.70 0.40
N GLU A 448 -5.04 7.02 1.30
CA GLU A 448 -5.52 7.61 2.55
C GLU A 448 -4.36 7.94 3.49
N ALA A 449 -3.42 7.01 3.63
CA ALA A 449 -2.23 7.22 4.45
C ALA A 449 -1.33 8.30 3.84
N PHE A 450 -1.07 8.24 2.52
CA PHE A 450 -0.23 9.24 1.85
C PHE A 450 -0.85 10.65 1.90
N GLY A 451 -2.18 10.74 1.89
CA GLY A 451 -2.94 12.00 2.00
C GLY A 451 -2.70 12.80 3.29
N ILE A 452 -2.02 12.21 4.29
CA ILE A 452 -1.59 12.93 5.51
C ILE A 452 -0.48 13.95 5.18
N CYS A 453 0.32 13.71 4.11
CA CYS A 453 1.39 14.61 3.71
C CYS A 453 0.83 15.95 3.19
N PRO A 454 1.18 17.11 3.78
CA PRO A 454 0.69 18.40 3.31
C PRO A 454 1.12 18.74 1.87
N TRP A 455 2.26 18.22 1.43
CA TRP A 455 2.85 18.46 0.09
C TRP A 455 2.72 17.23 -0.82
N GLN A 456 1.62 16.47 -0.67
CA GLN A 456 1.38 15.28 -1.48
C GLN A 456 1.33 15.58 -2.99
N SER A 457 0.76 16.72 -3.37
CA SER A 457 0.62 17.11 -4.77
C SER A 457 1.97 17.44 -5.39
N GLU A 458 2.82 18.17 -4.68
CA GLU A 458 4.15 18.54 -5.12
C GLU A 458 5.07 17.32 -5.24
N LEU A 459 4.98 16.38 -4.30
CA LEU A 459 5.74 15.13 -4.34
C LEU A 459 5.33 14.26 -5.54
N VAL A 460 4.01 14.08 -5.74
CA VAL A 460 3.49 13.30 -6.86
C VAL A 460 3.82 13.97 -8.19
N ASP A 461 3.68 15.31 -8.31
CA ASP A 461 4.07 16.06 -9.51
C ASP A 461 5.57 15.90 -9.80
N GLY A 462 6.39 15.99 -8.76
CA GLY A 462 7.83 15.78 -8.88
C GLY A 462 8.19 14.40 -9.43
N LEU A 463 7.59 13.36 -8.88
CA LEU A 463 7.78 11.97 -9.32
C LEU A 463 7.30 11.76 -10.77
N LEU A 464 6.14 12.31 -11.14
CA LEU A 464 5.60 12.27 -12.51
C LEU A 464 6.44 13.06 -13.54
N GLY A 465 7.53 13.66 -13.13
CA GLY A 465 8.58 14.12 -14.04
C GLY A 465 9.49 13.00 -14.55
N ALA A 466 9.49 11.82 -13.96
CA ALA A 466 10.23 10.67 -14.46
C ALA A 466 9.55 10.02 -15.67
N ASP A 467 10.34 9.42 -16.57
CA ASP A 467 9.83 8.53 -17.63
C ASP A 467 9.49 7.16 -17.07
N LEU A 468 10.21 6.72 -16.03
CA LEU A 468 10.01 5.44 -15.35
C LEU A 468 10.09 5.61 -13.82
N ILE A 469 9.09 5.11 -13.13
CA ILE A 469 9.09 4.97 -11.67
C ILE A 469 9.16 3.49 -11.32
N GLY A 470 10.21 3.09 -10.61
CA GLY A 470 10.40 1.73 -10.12
C GLY A 470 10.03 1.57 -8.65
N PHE A 471 9.28 0.54 -8.33
CA PHE A 471 9.05 0.05 -6.97
C PHE A 471 9.53 -1.40 -6.84
N HIS A 472 9.55 -1.94 -5.63
CA HIS A 472 9.95 -3.35 -5.46
C HIS A 472 8.85 -4.35 -5.85
N ILE A 473 7.58 -4.03 -5.56
CA ILE A 473 6.46 -4.95 -5.72
C ILE A 473 5.25 -4.27 -6.37
N GLN A 474 4.45 -5.06 -7.07
CA GLN A 474 3.29 -4.58 -7.82
C GLN A 474 2.27 -3.80 -6.97
N SER A 475 2.08 -4.19 -5.70
CA SER A 475 1.13 -3.50 -4.83
C SER A 475 1.53 -2.04 -4.55
N HIS A 476 2.84 -1.73 -4.50
CA HIS A 476 3.31 -0.35 -4.37
C HIS A 476 3.05 0.46 -5.65
N CYS A 477 3.20 -0.16 -6.83
CA CYS A 477 2.82 0.46 -8.10
C CYS A 477 1.33 0.81 -8.12
N ASN A 478 0.47 -0.14 -7.72
CA ASN A 478 -0.97 0.06 -7.66
C ASN A 478 -1.36 1.18 -6.70
N ASN A 479 -0.77 1.19 -5.49
CA ASN A 479 -1.00 2.22 -4.50
C ASN A 479 -0.56 3.61 -5.00
N PHE A 480 0.57 3.68 -5.70
CA PHE A 480 1.05 4.92 -6.31
C PHE A 480 0.07 5.44 -7.36
N LEU A 481 -0.37 4.60 -8.30
CA LEU A 481 -1.36 4.97 -9.32
C LEU A 481 -2.68 5.44 -8.71
N GLN A 482 -3.17 4.75 -7.66
CA GLN A 482 -4.35 5.19 -6.92
C GLN A 482 -4.13 6.53 -6.20
N THR A 483 -2.91 6.79 -5.71
CA THR A 483 -2.57 8.08 -5.12
C THR A 483 -2.59 9.18 -6.17
N VAL A 484 -2.03 8.92 -7.36
CA VAL A 484 -2.07 9.85 -8.50
C VAL A 484 -3.51 10.19 -8.89
N ASP A 485 -4.36 9.17 -9.05
CA ASP A 485 -5.78 9.32 -9.40
C ASP A 485 -6.54 10.23 -8.42
N ARG A 486 -6.20 10.13 -7.15
CA ARG A 486 -6.83 10.93 -6.10
C ARG A 486 -6.32 12.37 -6.01
N VAL A 487 -5.03 12.58 -6.28
CA VAL A 487 -4.32 13.84 -5.99
C VAL A 487 -4.25 14.75 -7.20
N MET A 488 -4.25 14.19 -8.40
CA MET A 488 -3.95 14.92 -9.63
C MET A 488 -4.92 14.62 -10.76
N GLU A 489 -5.26 15.65 -11.53
CA GLU A 489 -5.92 15.47 -12.81
C GLU A 489 -4.93 14.89 -13.83
N SER A 490 -5.14 13.62 -14.20
CA SER A 490 -4.27 12.86 -15.10
C SER A 490 -5.04 11.73 -15.75
N ARG A 491 -4.52 11.20 -16.85
CA ARG A 491 -5.05 9.97 -17.48
C ARG A 491 -4.20 8.79 -17.05
N ILE A 492 -4.80 7.83 -16.35
CA ILE A 492 -4.14 6.60 -15.92
C ILE A 492 -4.53 5.46 -16.86
N ASP A 493 -3.53 4.79 -17.38
CA ASP A 493 -3.67 3.52 -18.09
C ASP A 493 -3.33 2.38 -17.13
N TRP A 494 -4.37 1.72 -16.62
CA TRP A 494 -4.26 0.62 -15.67
C TRP A 494 -3.77 -0.69 -16.31
N GLU A 495 -3.88 -0.82 -17.63
CA GLU A 495 -3.41 -1.99 -18.36
C GLU A 495 -1.89 -1.95 -18.55
N HIS A 496 -1.36 -0.76 -18.87
CA HIS A 496 0.07 -0.54 -19.12
C HIS A 496 0.77 0.14 -17.92
N PHE A 497 0.10 0.30 -16.79
CA PHE A 497 0.65 0.94 -15.58
C PHE A 497 1.35 2.26 -15.89
N SER A 498 0.66 3.15 -16.61
CA SER A 498 1.24 4.45 -16.96
C SER A 498 0.31 5.61 -16.65
N VAL A 499 0.91 6.78 -16.43
CA VAL A 499 0.24 8.04 -16.17
C VAL A 499 0.58 9.04 -17.27
N GLN A 500 -0.44 9.57 -17.94
CA GLN A 500 -0.28 10.63 -18.91
C GLN A 500 -0.77 11.97 -18.33
N ARG A 501 0.13 12.95 -18.24
CA ARG A 501 -0.17 14.28 -17.70
C ARG A 501 0.66 15.35 -18.41
N LEU A 502 0.02 16.46 -18.81
CA LEU A 502 0.66 17.60 -19.49
C LEU A 502 1.50 17.20 -20.73
N GLY A 503 1.08 16.16 -21.44
CA GLY A 503 1.80 15.65 -22.61
C GLY A 503 2.93 14.66 -22.30
N HIS A 504 3.33 14.50 -21.04
CA HIS A 504 4.32 13.55 -20.59
C HIS A 504 3.70 12.23 -20.16
N THR A 505 4.39 11.12 -20.41
CA THR A 505 3.97 9.77 -20.01
C THR A 505 5.00 9.18 -19.05
N THR A 506 4.55 8.82 -17.85
CA THR A 506 5.34 8.14 -16.82
C THR A 506 4.89 6.69 -16.71
N THR A 507 5.80 5.76 -16.86
CA THR A 507 5.55 4.31 -16.65
C THR A 507 5.89 3.93 -15.21
N VAL A 508 5.10 3.02 -14.60
CA VAL A 508 5.26 2.63 -13.20
C VAL A 508 5.31 1.11 -13.09
N HIS A 509 6.52 0.55 -12.86
CA HIS A 509 6.71 -0.89 -12.87
C HIS A 509 7.42 -1.42 -11.63
N PRO A 510 7.21 -2.71 -11.28
CA PRO A 510 7.92 -3.37 -10.19
C PRO A 510 9.27 -3.90 -10.67
N PHE A 511 10.31 -3.61 -9.91
CA PHE A 511 11.66 -4.15 -10.07
C PHE A 511 12.15 -4.63 -8.70
N PRO A 512 11.97 -5.88 -8.35
CA PRO A 512 12.39 -6.40 -7.05
C PRO A 512 13.92 -6.44 -6.95
N ILE A 513 14.51 -5.53 -6.16
CA ILE A 513 15.97 -5.48 -5.96
C ILE A 513 16.47 -6.74 -5.28
N SER A 514 17.68 -7.16 -5.62
CA SER A 514 18.29 -8.38 -5.09
C SER A 514 19.74 -8.15 -4.61
N VAL A 515 20.46 -9.25 -4.38
CA VAL A 515 21.84 -9.26 -3.89
C VAL A 515 22.76 -9.89 -4.91
N ASP A 516 24.06 -9.64 -4.76
CA ASP A 516 25.08 -10.37 -5.50
C ASP A 516 25.19 -11.80 -4.95
N THR A 517 25.17 -12.76 -5.84
CA THR A 517 25.32 -14.19 -5.52
C THR A 517 26.67 -14.76 -5.98
N THR A 518 27.56 -13.91 -6.48
CA THR A 518 28.89 -14.33 -6.86
C THR A 518 29.74 -14.51 -5.59
N VAL A 519 30.20 -15.73 -5.37
CA VAL A 519 31.09 -16.06 -4.24
C VAL A 519 32.49 -15.64 -4.61
N PRO A 520 33.16 -14.80 -3.80
CA PRO A 520 34.61 -14.60 -3.98
C PRO A 520 35.37 -15.93 -3.90
N ALA A 521 36.28 -16.16 -4.82
CA ALA A 521 37.05 -17.40 -4.87
C ALA A 521 37.82 -17.71 -3.58
N SER A 522 38.02 -16.71 -2.72
CA SER A 522 38.67 -16.82 -1.41
C SER A 522 37.78 -17.40 -0.30
N GLU A 523 36.47 -17.47 -0.50
CA GLU A 523 35.50 -17.91 0.54
C GLU A 523 35.10 -19.40 0.42
N SER A 524 35.70 -20.15 -0.49
CA SER A 524 35.46 -21.60 -0.64
C SER A 524 36.17 -22.45 0.42
N SER A 525 36.50 -21.87 1.59
CA SER A 525 37.03 -22.67 2.71
C SER A 525 35.92 -23.55 3.28
N ASP A 526 36.13 -24.85 3.26
CA ASP A 526 35.29 -25.92 3.84
C ASP A 526 35.26 -25.88 5.39
N GLU A 527 35.30 -24.69 6.03
CA GLU A 527 35.02 -24.60 7.47
C GLU A 527 33.60 -25.06 7.76
N SER A 528 33.47 -26.06 8.59
CA SER A 528 32.14 -26.59 8.94
C SER A 528 31.35 -25.51 9.64
N SER A 529 30.05 -25.39 9.31
CA SER A 529 29.10 -24.47 9.96
C SER A 529 29.12 -24.59 11.50
N TYR A 530 29.51 -25.80 12.00
CA TYR A 530 29.64 -26.08 13.43
C TYR A 530 30.88 -25.40 14.04
N GLU A 531 32.04 -25.41 13.36
CA GLU A 531 33.26 -24.77 13.84
C GLU A 531 33.12 -23.26 13.87
N THR A 532 32.52 -22.68 12.84
CA THR A 532 32.17 -21.25 12.77
C THR A 532 31.24 -20.85 13.91
N ARG A 533 30.20 -21.65 14.19
CA ARG A 533 29.26 -21.42 15.31
C ARG A 533 30.01 -21.46 16.66
N SER A 534 30.81 -22.47 16.87
CA SER A 534 31.59 -22.61 18.12
C SER A 534 32.52 -21.41 18.35
N ALA A 535 33.17 -20.92 17.31
CA ALA A 535 34.02 -19.74 17.40
C ALA A 535 33.23 -18.48 17.73
N ILE A 536 32.06 -18.27 17.10
CA ILE A 536 31.18 -17.14 17.37
C ILE A 536 30.71 -17.18 18.82
N LEU A 537 30.11 -18.28 19.27
CA LEU A 537 29.58 -18.42 20.63
C LEU A 537 30.69 -18.22 21.69
N LYS A 538 31.88 -18.73 21.46
CA LYS A 538 33.06 -18.49 22.30
C LYS A 538 33.46 -17.01 22.34
N GLY A 539 33.41 -16.33 21.19
CA GLY A 539 33.71 -14.89 21.10
C GLY A 539 32.68 -14.02 21.83
N LEU A 540 31.45 -14.51 21.94
CA LEU A 540 30.37 -13.86 22.67
C LEU A 540 30.27 -14.24 24.15
N ASP A 541 31.17 -15.14 24.63
CA ASP A 541 31.14 -15.74 25.98
C ASP A 541 29.76 -16.34 26.32
N VAL A 542 29.18 -17.11 25.38
CA VAL A 542 27.87 -17.76 25.49
C VAL A 542 27.98 -19.22 25.08
N GLU A 543 27.31 -20.09 25.80
CA GLU A 543 27.18 -21.51 25.49
C GLU A 543 25.76 -21.80 24.97
N ALA A 544 25.64 -22.28 23.74
CA ALA A 544 24.36 -22.69 23.15
C ALA A 544 24.55 -23.77 22.08
N LEU A 545 23.51 -24.55 21.84
CA LEU A 545 23.47 -25.55 20.76
C LEU A 545 22.88 -24.98 19.46
N PHE A 546 21.84 -24.17 19.61
CA PHE A 546 21.14 -23.55 18.49
C PHE A 546 21.36 -22.03 18.48
N LEU A 547 21.57 -21.49 17.28
CA LEU A 547 21.82 -20.08 17.06
C LEU A 547 20.72 -19.48 16.16
N GLY A 548 19.98 -18.53 16.74
CA GLY A 548 19.12 -17.62 15.95
C GLY A 548 19.83 -16.32 15.66
N ILE A 549 19.56 -15.71 14.50
CA ILE A 549 20.13 -14.42 14.12
C ILE A 549 19.07 -13.44 13.63
N GLY A 550 19.24 -12.17 13.98
CA GLY A 550 18.59 -11.01 13.37
C GLY A 550 19.64 -9.95 13.04
N VAL A 551 19.57 -9.39 11.84
CA VAL A 551 20.46 -8.33 11.38
C VAL A 551 19.66 -7.16 10.88
N ASP A 552 19.76 -6.00 11.53
CA ASP A 552 19.00 -4.81 11.15
C ASP A 552 19.73 -3.53 11.58
N ARG A 553 19.32 -2.41 11.03
CA ARG A 553 19.51 -1.14 11.71
C ARG A 553 18.52 -1.06 12.88
N LEU A 554 18.89 -0.37 13.95
CA LEU A 554 17.96 -0.10 15.05
C LEU A 554 16.91 0.91 14.58
N ASP A 555 15.81 0.38 14.04
CA ASP A 555 14.72 1.13 13.42
C ASP A 555 13.38 0.50 13.83
N TYR A 556 12.41 1.30 14.19
CA TYR A 556 11.09 0.85 14.66
C TYR A 556 10.29 0.08 13.58
N THR A 557 10.67 0.21 12.30
CA THR A 557 10.05 -0.57 11.22
C THR A 557 10.50 -2.02 11.19
N LYS A 558 11.55 -2.39 11.91
CA LYS A 558 12.19 -3.72 11.83
C LYS A 558 11.60 -4.74 12.81
N GLY A 559 10.71 -4.33 13.73
CA GLY A 559 10.03 -5.25 14.63
C GLY A 559 10.98 -6.01 15.55
N ILE A 560 12.02 -5.32 16.07
CA ILE A 560 13.03 -5.96 16.94
C ILE A 560 12.42 -6.30 18.29
N LEU A 561 11.54 -5.46 18.83
CA LEU A 561 10.84 -5.73 20.09
C LEU A 561 9.90 -6.93 19.95
N GLU A 562 9.12 -6.97 18.88
CA GLU A 562 8.24 -8.10 18.55
C GLU A 562 9.04 -9.41 18.40
N ARG A 563 10.23 -9.32 17.81
CA ARG A 563 11.16 -10.44 17.67
C ARG A 563 11.64 -10.97 19.03
N PHE A 564 12.00 -10.07 19.94
CA PHE A 564 12.43 -10.43 21.29
C PHE A 564 11.31 -11.07 22.10
N LEU A 565 10.10 -10.50 22.02
CA LEU A 565 8.91 -11.09 22.63
C LEU A 565 8.59 -12.47 22.06
N ALA A 566 8.80 -12.70 20.78
CA ALA A 566 8.61 -14.01 20.17
C ALA A 566 9.66 -15.03 20.64
N VAL A 567 10.92 -14.61 20.84
CA VAL A 567 11.96 -15.45 21.46
C VAL A 567 11.60 -15.77 22.92
N GLU A 568 11.16 -14.78 23.68
CA GLU A 568 10.68 -15.00 25.06
C GLU A 568 9.55 -16.04 25.08
N ARG A 569 8.53 -15.82 24.26
CA ARG A 569 7.36 -16.70 24.17
C ARG A 569 7.73 -18.10 23.73
N PHE A 570 8.64 -18.24 22.77
CA PHE A 570 9.19 -19.53 22.37
C PHE A 570 9.85 -20.27 23.54
N LEU A 571 10.65 -19.59 24.35
CA LEU A 571 11.33 -20.20 25.53
C LEU A 571 10.34 -20.54 26.65
N GLU A 572 9.27 -19.77 26.83
CA GLU A 572 8.18 -20.08 27.77
C GLU A 572 7.46 -21.37 27.39
N GLU A 573 7.03 -21.47 26.13
CA GLU A 573 6.28 -22.62 25.65
C GLU A 573 7.14 -23.88 25.46
N ASN A 574 8.43 -23.72 25.31
CA ASN A 574 9.35 -24.80 25.04
C ASN A 574 10.55 -24.83 26.01
N PRO A 575 10.35 -25.15 27.31
CA PRO A 575 11.42 -25.13 28.33
C PRO A 575 12.64 -25.97 28.00
N ARG A 576 12.52 -26.98 27.12
CA ARG A 576 13.62 -27.83 26.65
C ARG A 576 14.69 -27.08 25.87
N TYR A 577 14.37 -25.89 25.31
CA TYR A 577 15.33 -25.06 24.59
C TYR A 577 16.01 -24.01 25.49
N GLN A 578 15.59 -23.87 26.75
CA GLN A 578 16.29 -23.05 27.73
C GLN A 578 17.65 -23.63 28.00
N GLY A 579 18.69 -22.81 27.89
CA GLY A 579 20.09 -23.27 27.95
C GLY A 579 20.65 -23.78 26.62
N LEU A 580 19.81 -23.95 25.59
CA LEU A 580 20.22 -24.50 24.30
C LEU A 580 20.11 -23.52 23.13
N PHE A 581 19.16 -22.59 23.15
CA PHE A 581 18.92 -21.62 22.07
C PHE A 581 19.36 -20.22 22.48
N THR A 582 20.21 -19.60 21.69
CA THR A 582 20.58 -18.18 21.84
C THR A 582 20.23 -17.43 20.56
N PHE A 583 19.61 -16.27 20.74
CA PHE A 583 19.32 -15.35 19.66
C PHE A 583 20.33 -14.18 19.67
N VAL A 584 21.03 -13.97 18.57
CA VAL A 584 21.96 -12.86 18.39
C VAL A 584 21.31 -11.79 17.50
N GLN A 585 21.10 -10.61 18.08
CA GLN A 585 20.67 -9.42 17.32
C GLN A 585 21.87 -8.55 17.01
N ILE A 586 22.21 -8.43 15.73
CA ILE A 586 23.16 -7.44 15.22
C ILE A 586 22.35 -6.18 14.88
N GLY A 587 22.56 -5.11 15.63
CA GLY A 587 21.80 -3.87 15.56
C GLY A 587 22.71 -2.67 15.29
N ALA A 588 22.83 -2.22 14.03
CA ALA A 588 23.58 -1.00 13.72
C ALA A 588 22.77 0.23 14.18
N PRO A 589 23.36 1.13 15.03
CA PRO A 589 22.72 2.39 15.39
C PRO A 589 22.35 3.19 14.13
N SER A 590 21.18 3.82 14.15
CA SER A 590 20.67 4.59 13.01
C SER A 590 19.97 5.84 13.51
N ARG A 591 20.30 7.00 12.94
CA ARG A 591 19.61 8.28 13.19
C ARG A 591 19.50 8.60 14.70
N SER A 592 20.51 8.25 15.51
CA SER A 592 20.48 8.28 16.99
C SER A 592 20.23 9.65 17.60
N HIS A 593 20.37 10.75 16.83
CA HIS A 593 19.98 12.10 17.31
C HIS A 593 18.48 12.38 17.17
N LEU A 594 17.74 11.57 16.45
CA LEU A 594 16.29 11.64 16.48
C LEU A 594 15.76 10.97 17.74
N LYS A 595 15.01 11.72 18.56
CA LYS A 595 14.51 11.26 19.87
C LYS A 595 13.87 9.87 19.81
N ARG A 596 13.05 9.61 18.78
CA ARG A 596 12.38 8.32 18.63
C ARG A 596 13.32 7.14 18.46
N TYR A 597 14.42 7.33 17.71
CA TYR A 597 15.42 6.28 17.53
C TYR A 597 16.24 6.05 18.80
N HIS A 598 16.58 7.13 19.49
CA HIS A 598 17.25 7.06 20.80
C HIS A 598 16.38 6.32 21.84
N ASP A 599 15.09 6.67 21.93
CA ASP A 599 14.15 6.02 22.83
C ASP A 599 14.01 4.52 22.49
N LEU A 600 13.91 4.17 21.19
CA LEU A 600 13.86 2.78 20.72
C LEU A 600 15.12 1.98 21.08
N GLU A 601 16.30 2.56 20.94
CA GLU A 601 17.54 1.91 21.35
C GLU A 601 17.52 1.53 22.83
N ALA A 602 17.03 2.43 23.70
CA ALA A 602 16.88 2.19 25.12
C ALA A 602 15.82 1.11 25.42
N GLU A 603 14.69 1.12 24.68
CA GLU A 603 13.64 0.11 24.80
C GLU A 603 14.15 -1.29 24.42
N ILE A 604 14.87 -1.40 23.31
CA ILE A 604 15.47 -2.66 22.82
C ILE A 604 16.47 -3.22 23.85
N GLU A 605 17.32 -2.35 24.43
CA GLU A 605 18.28 -2.76 25.46
C GLU A 605 17.60 -3.21 26.73
N ALA A 606 16.62 -2.44 27.20
CA ALA A 606 15.84 -2.77 28.38
C ALA A 606 15.10 -4.11 28.22
N GLU A 607 14.50 -4.36 27.05
CA GLU A 607 13.76 -5.58 26.79
C GLU A 607 14.67 -6.80 26.68
N ALA A 608 15.81 -6.69 26.00
CA ALA A 608 16.84 -7.73 25.99
C ALA A 608 17.33 -8.03 27.42
N GLY A 609 17.58 -6.99 28.23
CA GLY A 609 17.98 -7.11 29.62
C GLY A 609 16.93 -7.81 30.48
N ARG A 610 15.64 -7.44 30.32
CA ARG A 610 14.51 -8.05 31.03
C ARG A 610 14.38 -9.55 30.75
N ILE A 611 14.47 -9.92 29.46
CA ILE A 611 14.35 -11.33 29.04
C ILE A 611 15.58 -12.11 29.53
N ASN A 612 16.77 -11.56 29.41
CA ASN A 612 17.97 -12.19 29.91
C ASN A 612 17.91 -12.40 31.43
N TRP A 613 17.52 -11.37 32.21
CA TRP A 613 17.36 -11.51 33.65
C TRP A 613 16.38 -12.63 34.07
N ARG A 614 15.36 -12.85 33.27
CA ARG A 614 14.34 -13.88 33.50
C ARG A 614 14.86 -15.30 33.27
N PHE A 615 15.63 -15.52 32.23
CA PHE A 615 15.97 -16.86 31.75
C PHE A 615 17.47 -17.24 31.84
N GLN A 616 18.39 -16.27 31.84
CA GLN A 616 19.83 -16.55 31.79
C GLN A 616 20.28 -17.48 32.93
N ARG A 617 21.18 -18.39 32.62
CA ARG A 617 21.79 -19.32 33.59
C ARG A 617 23.25 -19.52 33.19
N ASP A 618 24.14 -19.47 34.15
CA ASP A 618 25.58 -19.62 33.98
C ASP A 618 26.09 -18.76 32.80
N LYS A 619 26.68 -19.37 31.79
CA LYS A 619 27.16 -18.71 30.56
C LYS A 619 26.10 -18.60 29.45
N TRP A 620 24.88 -19.10 29.65
CA TRP A 620 23.84 -19.01 28.64
C TRP A 620 23.02 -17.74 28.79
N LYS A 621 22.82 -17.05 27.67
CA LYS A 621 21.91 -15.89 27.54
C LYS A 621 20.94 -16.13 26.39
N PRO A 622 19.62 -15.96 26.59
CA PRO A 622 18.64 -16.07 25.51
C PRO A 622 18.85 -15.06 24.38
N ILE A 623 19.24 -13.82 24.71
CA ILE A 623 19.43 -12.73 23.73
C ILE A 623 20.79 -12.10 23.90
N VAL A 624 21.56 -12.02 22.83
CA VAL A 624 22.81 -11.26 22.73
C VAL A 624 22.57 -10.10 21.77
N LEU A 625 22.69 -8.86 22.27
CA LEU A 625 22.52 -7.64 21.49
C LEU A 625 23.87 -7.01 21.17
N LEU A 626 24.22 -6.94 19.88
CA LEU A 626 25.44 -6.32 19.36
C LEU A 626 25.11 -4.95 18.75
N ARG A 627 25.31 -3.87 19.52
CA ARG A 627 24.99 -2.49 19.13
C ARG A 627 26.16 -1.77 18.49
N ARG A 628 26.66 -2.29 17.40
CA ARG A 628 27.71 -1.63 16.60
C ARG A 628 27.50 -1.90 15.13
N HIS A 629 28.12 -1.08 14.33
CA HIS A 629 28.23 -1.36 12.93
C HIS A 629 29.11 -2.60 12.71
N HIS A 630 28.67 -3.51 11.84
CA HIS A 630 29.44 -4.66 11.37
C HIS A 630 29.56 -4.55 9.86
N SER A 631 30.73 -4.83 9.32
CA SER A 631 30.89 -4.93 7.87
C SER A 631 30.20 -6.19 7.33
N HIS A 632 30.05 -6.25 6.01
CA HIS A 632 29.47 -7.44 5.36
C HIS A 632 30.31 -8.70 5.68
N GLU A 633 31.62 -8.57 5.67
CA GLU A 633 32.54 -9.66 6.02
C GLU A 633 32.38 -10.12 7.47
N GLU A 634 32.18 -9.22 8.42
CA GLU A 634 31.92 -9.56 9.83
C GLU A 634 30.58 -10.26 10.04
N ILE A 635 29.57 -10.01 9.20
CA ILE A 635 28.22 -10.60 9.32
C ILE A 635 28.16 -11.99 8.67
N GLN A 636 28.90 -12.23 7.59
CA GLN A 636 28.87 -13.50 6.85
C GLN A 636 29.04 -14.75 7.72
N PRO A 637 29.98 -14.81 8.69
CA PRO A 637 30.13 -15.97 9.58
C PRO A 637 28.84 -16.25 10.39
N TYR A 638 28.11 -15.19 10.82
CA TYR A 638 26.87 -15.35 11.55
C TYR A 638 25.78 -15.95 10.67
N TYR A 639 25.65 -15.52 9.41
CA TYR A 639 24.71 -16.12 8.46
C TYR A 639 25.01 -17.60 8.23
N LYS A 640 26.29 -17.96 8.05
CA LYS A 640 26.72 -19.35 7.84
C LYS A 640 26.47 -20.24 9.07
N ALA A 641 26.59 -19.69 10.28
CA ALA A 641 26.48 -20.43 11.54
C ALA A 641 25.04 -20.58 12.06
N ALA A 642 24.11 -19.70 11.66
CA ALA A 642 22.78 -19.64 12.24
C ALA A 642 21.88 -20.80 11.79
N ASP A 643 21.13 -21.40 12.74
CA ASP A 643 20.08 -22.38 12.46
C ASP A 643 18.82 -21.69 11.94
N VAL A 644 18.55 -20.47 12.44
CA VAL A 644 17.35 -19.70 12.11
C VAL A 644 17.71 -18.24 11.92
N CYS A 645 17.23 -17.63 10.83
CA CYS A 645 17.27 -16.19 10.63
C CYS A 645 15.84 -15.63 10.79
N LEU A 646 15.67 -14.64 11.68
CA LEU A 646 14.39 -14.00 11.96
C LEU A 646 14.32 -12.60 11.37
N ILE A 647 13.42 -12.40 10.46
CA ILE A 647 13.11 -11.10 9.83
C ILE A 647 11.66 -10.75 10.14
N THR A 648 11.47 -9.87 11.11
CA THR A 648 10.16 -9.49 11.64
C THR A 648 9.79 -8.05 11.31
N SER A 649 10.27 -7.52 10.19
CA SER A 649 9.95 -6.14 9.79
C SER A 649 8.45 -5.93 9.79
N LEU A 650 8.00 -4.85 10.45
CA LEU A 650 6.58 -4.48 10.52
C LEU A 650 6.08 -3.99 9.17
N HIS A 651 6.95 -3.34 8.39
CA HIS A 651 6.74 -2.99 7.00
C HIS A 651 8.10 -2.69 6.35
N ASP A 652 8.36 -3.25 5.18
CA ASP A 652 9.64 -3.07 4.49
C ASP A 652 9.46 -3.14 2.96
N GLY A 653 10.17 -2.30 2.23
CA GLY A 653 10.10 -2.28 0.77
C GLY A 653 10.56 -3.59 0.13
N MET A 654 11.69 -4.13 0.58
CA MET A 654 12.24 -5.42 0.12
C MET A 654 12.71 -6.28 1.29
N ASN A 655 13.72 -5.86 2.03
CA ASN A 655 14.55 -6.55 3.01
C ASN A 655 15.65 -7.43 2.36
N LEU A 656 16.81 -6.82 2.12
CA LEU A 656 17.94 -7.51 1.53
C LEU A 656 18.61 -8.52 2.47
N VAL A 657 18.48 -8.34 3.80
CA VAL A 657 19.04 -9.28 4.80
C VAL A 657 18.47 -10.69 4.61
N ALA A 658 17.18 -10.81 4.25
CA ALA A 658 16.58 -12.10 3.91
C ALA A 658 17.30 -12.77 2.73
N LYS A 659 17.61 -12.01 1.69
CA LYS A 659 18.31 -12.49 0.50
C LYS A 659 19.80 -12.77 0.77
N GLU A 660 20.44 -11.93 1.57
CA GLU A 660 21.84 -12.12 2.01
C GLU A 660 22.01 -13.40 2.83
N PHE A 661 21.10 -13.66 3.78
CA PHE A 661 21.09 -14.91 4.54
C PHE A 661 20.98 -16.12 3.62
N VAL A 662 20.00 -16.15 2.73
CA VAL A 662 19.79 -17.25 1.78
C VAL A 662 20.99 -17.42 0.85
N ALA A 663 21.60 -16.32 0.37
CA ALA A 663 22.78 -16.35 -0.47
C ALA A 663 23.99 -16.96 0.25
N ALA A 664 24.15 -16.67 1.56
CA ALA A 664 25.27 -17.15 2.38
C ALA A 664 25.19 -18.64 2.74
N ARG A 665 24.00 -19.27 2.65
CA ARG A 665 23.77 -20.67 3.06
C ARG A 665 24.17 -21.66 1.98
N HIS A 666 25.46 -21.77 1.70
CA HIS A 666 25.99 -22.74 0.73
C HIS A 666 25.81 -24.19 1.19
N ASP A 667 25.75 -24.41 2.49
CA ASP A 667 25.48 -25.71 3.14
C ASP A 667 24.01 -26.15 3.02
N GLU A 668 23.13 -25.28 2.46
CA GLU A 668 21.69 -25.52 2.28
C GLU A 668 20.95 -25.90 3.59
N SER A 669 21.55 -25.57 4.74
CA SER A 669 20.98 -25.72 6.06
C SER A 669 20.45 -24.38 6.59
N GLY A 670 19.80 -24.35 7.72
CA GLY A 670 19.22 -23.13 8.27
C GLY A 670 17.85 -22.78 7.68
N VAL A 671 17.05 -22.08 8.45
CA VAL A 671 15.68 -21.73 8.11
C VAL A 671 15.49 -20.20 8.18
N LEU A 672 14.84 -19.65 7.16
CA LEU A 672 14.41 -18.23 7.14
C LEU A 672 12.97 -18.12 7.67
N ILE A 673 12.79 -17.33 8.73
CA ILE A 673 11.48 -16.86 9.18
C ILE A 673 11.32 -15.43 8.70
N LEU A 674 10.29 -15.14 7.91
CA LEU A 674 10.17 -13.91 7.15
C LEU A 674 8.79 -13.27 7.33
N SER A 675 8.80 -11.99 7.67
CA SER A 675 7.57 -11.19 7.75
C SER A 675 6.88 -11.09 6.39
N ILE A 676 5.57 -11.34 6.37
CA ILE A 676 4.70 -11.17 5.19
C ILE A 676 4.64 -9.73 4.69
N PHE A 677 5.08 -8.76 5.49
CA PHE A 677 5.09 -7.33 5.17
C PHE A 677 6.40 -6.84 4.55
N THR A 678 7.27 -7.76 4.13
CA THR A 678 8.46 -7.45 3.35
C THR A 678 8.24 -7.74 1.86
N GLY A 679 8.88 -6.97 0.98
CA GLY A 679 8.88 -7.29 -0.45
C GLY A 679 9.49 -8.66 -0.75
N ALA A 680 10.53 -9.06 0.00
CA ALA A 680 11.19 -10.36 -0.13
C ALA A 680 10.23 -11.55 0.07
N ALA A 681 9.16 -11.40 0.86
CA ALA A 681 8.15 -12.44 1.05
C ALA A 681 7.37 -12.79 -0.24
N ARG A 682 7.43 -11.89 -1.24
CA ARG A 682 6.81 -12.12 -2.56
C ARG A 682 7.66 -12.95 -3.51
N GLU A 683 8.91 -13.18 -3.16
CA GLU A 683 9.86 -13.98 -3.95
C GLU A 683 10.30 -15.24 -3.20
N LEU A 684 10.49 -15.14 -1.88
CA LEU A 684 10.98 -16.24 -1.04
C LEU A 684 9.80 -17.00 -0.38
N HIS A 685 8.98 -17.63 -1.20
CA HIS A 685 7.77 -18.34 -0.74
C HIS A 685 8.07 -19.57 0.15
N ASP A 686 9.26 -20.13 0.04
CA ASP A 686 9.70 -21.29 0.83
C ASP A 686 10.20 -20.91 2.24
N ALA A 687 10.28 -19.61 2.57
CA ALA A 687 10.49 -19.15 3.93
C ALA A 687 9.28 -19.46 4.82
N LEU A 688 9.49 -19.61 6.13
CA LEU A 688 8.40 -19.63 7.09
C LEU A 688 7.83 -18.23 7.24
N GLN A 689 6.72 -17.95 6.57
CA GLN A 689 6.11 -16.63 6.57
C GLN A 689 5.27 -16.41 7.83
N VAL A 690 5.49 -15.27 8.49
CA VAL A 690 4.81 -14.89 9.74
C VAL A 690 4.26 -13.48 9.65
N ASN A 691 3.19 -13.24 10.41
CA ASN A 691 2.76 -11.89 10.74
C ASN A 691 3.55 -11.43 11.98
N PRO A 692 4.44 -10.43 11.90
CA PRO A 692 5.28 -10.02 13.03
C PRO A 692 4.50 -9.47 14.23
N TYR A 693 3.26 -9.04 14.03
CA TYR A 693 2.37 -8.62 15.13
C TYR A 693 1.76 -9.81 15.90
N ASP A 694 1.85 -11.03 15.35
CA ASP A 694 1.45 -12.27 16.02
C ASP A 694 2.68 -12.95 16.64
N ILE A 695 2.91 -12.60 17.90
CA ILE A 695 4.03 -13.13 18.70
C ILE A 695 3.94 -14.66 18.81
N GLU A 696 2.74 -15.20 19.00
CA GLU A 696 2.48 -16.63 19.13
C GLU A 696 2.84 -17.37 17.83
N GLN A 697 2.44 -16.84 16.67
CA GLN A 697 2.78 -17.40 15.37
C GLN A 697 4.29 -17.41 15.16
N THR A 698 4.96 -16.32 15.51
CA THR A 698 6.42 -16.19 15.36
C THR A 698 7.16 -17.15 16.30
N ALA A 699 6.71 -17.30 17.54
CA ALA A 699 7.27 -18.28 18.48
C ALA A 699 7.12 -19.72 17.98
N LYS A 700 5.94 -20.07 17.44
CA LYS A 700 5.70 -21.39 16.82
C LYS A 700 6.58 -21.61 15.57
N ALA A 701 6.82 -20.56 14.79
CA ALA A 701 7.71 -20.64 13.62
C ALA A 701 9.17 -20.90 14.04
N ILE A 702 9.65 -20.30 15.13
CA ILE A 702 10.99 -20.61 15.70
C ILE A 702 11.08 -22.10 16.05
N ARG A 703 10.08 -22.61 16.76
CA ARG A 703 10.02 -24.04 17.10
C ARG A 703 10.03 -24.91 15.84
N ALA A 704 9.13 -24.62 14.88
CA ALA A 704 9.04 -25.36 13.63
C ALA A 704 10.36 -25.37 12.85
N ALA A 705 11.06 -24.22 12.83
CA ALA A 705 12.37 -24.10 12.18
C ALA A 705 13.44 -25.00 12.82
N LEU A 706 13.48 -25.07 14.15
CA LEU A 706 14.45 -25.89 14.85
C LEU A 706 14.15 -27.40 14.73
N GLU A 707 12.87 -27.77 14.72
CA GLU A 707 12.39 -29.15 14.62
C GLU A 707 12.25 -29.66 13.17
N MET A 708 12.41 -28.77 12.17
CA MET A 708 12.27 -29.12 10.75
C MET A 708 13.26 -30.18 10.34
N ASP A 709 12.79 -31.14 9.56
CA ASP A 709 13.64 -32.21 9.00
C ASP A 709 14.74 -31.66 8.07
N ALA A 710 15.88 -32.34 8.05
CA ALA A 710 17.04 -31.88 7.28
C ALA A 710 16.78 -31.82 5.76
N ASP A 711 16.00 -32.75 5.23
CA ASP A 711 15.65 -32.80 3.81
C ASP A 711 14.68 -31.67 3.44
N GLU A 712 13.73 -31.35 4.32
CA GLU A 712 12.84 -30.20 4.13
C GLU A 712 13.61 -28.88 4.20
N LYS A 713 14.52 -28.70 5.18
CA LYS A 713 15.40 -27.52 5.24
C LYS A 713 16.17 -27.33 3.95
N ARG A 714 16.77 -28.40 3.44
CA ARG A 714 17.55 -28.40 2.20
C ARG A 714 16.69 -28.03 0.99
N ALA A 715 15.54 -28.66 0.84
CA ALA A 715 14.63 -28.40 -0.28
C ALA A 715 14.18 -26.95 -0.33
N ARG A 716 13.76 -26.38 0.81
CA ARG A 716 13.35 -24.98 0.94
C ARG A 716 14.51 -24.02 0.63
N MET A 717 15.67 -24.26 1.19
CA MET A 717 16.85 -23.44 0.97
C MET A 717 17.31 -23.47 -0.50
N GLN A 718 17.34 -24.64 -1.12
CA GLN A 718 17.68 -24.79 -2.54
C GLN A 718 16.74 -23.97 -3.44
N GLN A 719 15.44 -24.01 -3.17
CA GLN A 719 14.48 -23.27 -3.97
C GLN A 719 14.66 -21.75 -3.81
N MET A 720 14.81 -21.25 -2.57
CA MET A 720 15.07 -19.83 -2.32
C MET A 720 16.39 -19.39 -2.95
N ARG A 721 17.47 -20.18 -2.84
CA ARG A 721 18.76 -19.91 -3.48
C ARG A 721 18.65 -19.85 -5.00
N ARG A 722 17.85 -20.74 -5.60
CA ARG A 722 17.59 -20.71 -7.05
C ARG A 722 16.94 -19.39 -7.45
N THR A 723 15.89 -18.97 -6.74
CA THR A 723 15.20 -17.70 -6.98
C THR A 723 16.16 -16.51 -6.94
N ILE A 724 17.05 -16.43 -5.93
CA ILE A 724 18.00 -15.32 -5.80
C ILE A 724 19.07 -15.34 -6.89
N ARG A 725 19.51 -16.52 -7.32
CA ARG A 725 20.51 -16.65 -8.42
C ARG A 725 19.91 -16.24 -9.77
N GLU A 726 18.67 -16.64 -10.03
CA GLU A 726 17.96 -16.30 -11.26
C GLU A 726 17.64 -14.81 -11.30
N HIS A 727 17.23 -14.22 -10.16
CA HIS A 727 16.89 -12.82 -10.00
C HIS A 727 17.90 -12.09 -9.10
N ASN A 728 19.12 -11.97 -9.59
CA ASN A 728 20.19 -11.31 -8.83
C ASN A 728 20.26 -9.80 -9.10
N ILE A 729 21.20 -9.12 -8.45
CA ILE A 729 21.35 -7.66 -8.55
C ILE A 729 21.69 -7.18 -9.97
N TYR A 730 22.43 -7.98 -10.74
CA TYR A 730 22.82 -7.62 -12.10
C TYR A 730 21.63 -7.68 -13.08
N GLU A 731 20.72 -8.65 -12.88
CA GLU A 731 19.47 -8.73 -13.61
C GLU A 731 18.58 -7.54 -13.29
N TRP A 732 18.40 -7.22 -12.00
CA TRP A 732 17.62 -6.06 -11.56
C TRP A 732 18.09 -4.76 -12.24
N ALA A 733 19.39 -4.49 -12.20
CA ALA A 733 19.97 -3.29 -12.80
C ALA A 733 19.83 -3.30 -14.33
N GLY A 734 20.07 -4.45 -14.95
CA GLY A 734 19.94 -4.64 -16.39
C GLY A 734 18.51 -4.39 -16.89
N ASN A 735 17.52 -4.94 -16.21
CA ASN A 735 16.10 -4.78 -16.56
C ASN A 735 15.63 -3.34 -16.40
N LEU A 736 15.96 -2.69 -15.28
CA LEU A 736 15.57 -1.29 -15.01
C LEU A 736 16.14 -0.33 -16.08
N ILE A 737 17.43 -0.44 -16.39
CA ILE A 737 18.06 0.45 -17.37
C ILE A 737 17.62 0.09 -18.79
N ALA A 738 17.42 -1.19 -19.07
CA ALA A 738 16.90 -1.64 -20.35
C ALA A 738 15.56 -1.02 -20.66
N GLU A 739 14.62 -1.13 -19.72
CA GLU A 739 13.28 -0.56 -19.90
C GLU A 739 13.33 0.95 -20.04
N LEU A 740 14.11 1.65 -19.21
CA LEU A 740 14.31 3.09 -19.36
C LEU A 740 14.85 3.48 -20.74
N CYS A 741 15.78 2.72 -21.30
CA CYS A 741 16.34 2.98 -22.64
C CYS A 741 15.36 2.67 -23.77
N GLU A 742 14.44 1.74 -23.58
CA GLU A 742 13.46 1.32 -24.61
C GLU A 742 12.22 2.22 -24.66
N LEU A 743 11.92 3.00 -23.60
CA LEU A 743 10.80 3.93 -23.58
C LEU A 743 10.91 4.94 -24.74
N ARG A 744 9.81 5.14 -25.47
CA ARG A 744 9.73 6.15 -26.53
C ARG A 744 9.44 7.51 -25.90
N LEU A 745 10.40 8.40 -25.96
CA LEU A 745 10.16 9.81 -25.60
C LEU A 745 9.30 10.46 -26.68
N ASN A 746 8.28 11.21 -26.28
CA ASN A 746 7.37 11.89 -27.21
C ASN A 746 8.12 13.00 -27.96
N PRO A 747 8.22 13.00 -29.31
CA PRO A 747 8.96 14.02 -30.04
C PRO A 747 8.40 15.44 -29.86
N GLN A 748 7.13 15.59 -29.47
CA GLN A 748 6.48 16.86 -29.25
C GLN A 748 6.92 17.53 -27.92
N GLU A 749 7.39 16.78 -26.94
CA GLU A 749 7.94 17.32 -25.71
C GLU A 749 9.25 18.08 -25.96
N ALA A 750 10.09 17.59 -26.85
CA ALA A 750 11.35 18.21 -27.22
C ALA A 750 11.18 19.52 -28.06
N ALA A 751 10.04 19.69 -28.72
CA ALA A 751 9.78 20.83 -29.61
C ALA A 751 8.90 21.94 -29.00
N GLY A 752 8.01 21.60 -28.05
CA GLY A 752 6.93 22.50 -27.62
C GLY A 752 7.29 23.52 -26.53
N GLU A 753 8.33 23.31 -25.74
CA GLU A 753 8.69 24.23 -24.64
C GLU A 753 9.70 25.31 -25.02
N ARG A 754 10.43 25.18 -26.12
CA ARG A 754 11.31 26.27 -26.61
C ARG A 754 10.55 27.52 -27.06
N THR A 755 9.23 27.43 -27.26
CA THR A 755 8.39 28.54 -27.75
C THR A 755 7.65 29.29 -26.65
N ARG A 756 7.68 28.87 -25.38
CA ARG A 756 6.97 29.52 -24.28
C ARG A 756 7.83 30.36 -23.31
N ILE A 757 9.14 30.38 -23.51
CA ILE A 757 10.02 31.30 -22.77
C ILE A 757 10.44 32.44 -23.73
N GLY A 758 9.47 33.20 -24.19
CA GLY A 758 9.65 34.37 -25.01
C GLY A 758 8.87 35.53 -24.42
N THR A 759 9.58 36.45 -23.80
CA THR A 759 9.26 37.82 -23.39
C THR A 759 8.27 38.03 -22.25
N PRO A 760 8.68 38.63 -21.13
CA PRO A 760 7.77 39.38 -20.27
C PRO A 760 7.34 40.63 -21.01
N ALA A 761 6.04 40.80 -21.23
CA ALA A 761 5.47 42.06 -21.66
C ALA A 761 5.69 43.11 -20.57
N ALA A 762 6.10 44.31 -21.01
CA ALA A 762 6.40 45.52 -20.26
C ALA A 762 5.23 46.05 -19.42
#